data_1579890c85329827316ff17a27570682
#
_entry.id   1579890c85329827316ff17a27570682
#
_cell.length_a   1.000
_cell.length_b   1.000
_cell.length_c   1.000
_cell.angle_alpha   90.00
_cell.angle_beta   90.00
_cell.angle_gamma   90.00
#
_symmetry.space_group_name_H-M   'P 1'
#
loop_
_entity.id
_entity.type
_entity.pdbx_description
1 polymer ?
#
loop_
_entity_poly.entity_id
_entity_poly.type
_entity_poly.pdbx_seq_one_letter_code
_entity_poly.pdbx_strand_id
1 'polypeptide(L)'
;MSSVPAGAQTYPNALSVDSAAPELDSAFFRESRQKMASIRLTEHRPTVGLVLSGGGAKGAAQVGALKYIEELGIPVDLVCGTSIGGLLGGLYAIGYRSDDLRELFLGQDWDYILSDAVDQKYIPYSTKQYNTQYVITIPFHAAAEVLEEGVGRTEGEEYEKKSIASSLPSGLASGLNVGNLIASLTVGFHDRMSFNDFQIPYMCVAADLISCKARNWGGGSLQDAMRSTMSVPGLFEPVRTEGMVLVDGGTRNNFPTDIARAMGADYIIGIDLSDAQLGYDQVNNIGDIASQFFTMLGTDSFNRNIRIPDILIKPRIPEFNMMSFNRQAVDTMLVRGYDAAVAKRDELLRLKERIAADGAEEGRKGTRRAVDISKTKVTIGAIEYEGISDKEAERLAKMLDFGTGDRVGKAELDDIMSKYQATGAFASLSYSLLGTEEPYRLVFHCKTSPNHSIGLGFRIDSEEWASILLNLGINTNTLWGSRFNFTAKLGQNLKANAHYSLDIAWLPTINVEASISRYSGSLRIGGTDIFSEVSYWSHQELVYLSDVRWKRINFKTGIKNQYNNVDSRTLFGQLVSQEFSKDVLVGDYIGLFANGHYYTLDDYYYPERGVSFAFDANYDFLKAGSSDFSPMFTLRFDLKNIFPLGGRLALISDIHLRDIYTASETIDLEGGVHRDISILHSNFIGGSMSRRYTEGHIPFFGINNVLFVEDHVFSGSLELRYNPIGKLYVSALAGLMESNYTLDRLITEFNPDYYAFGMELGYDFITGPVRLNLHWNQVDRWGLYVSFGYDF
;
A
#
# COMPACT_ATOMS: atom_id res chain seq x y z
N MET A 1 55.17 17.61 -17.12
CA MET A 1 54.18 18.61 -17.52
C MET A 1 53.01 17.85 -18.15
N SER A 2 52.07 17.47 -17.36
CA SER A 2 50.86 16.75 -17.78
C SER A 2 49.68 17.71 -17.65
N SER A 3 49.01 17.91 -18.74
CA SER A 3 47.87 18.77 -18.95
C SER A 3 46.66 18.23 -18.15
N VAL A 4 46.09 19.03 -17.24
CA VAL A 4 44.79 18.84 -16.60
C VAL A 4 43.70 19.17 -17.64
N PRO A 5 42.67 18.32 -17.82
CA PRO A 5 41.57 18.69 -18.70
C PRO A 5 40.68 19.74 -18.01
N ALA A 6 40.52 20.87 -18.72
CA ALA A 6 39.55 21.91 -18.38
C ALA A 6 38.14 21.42 -18.71
N GLY A 7 37.33 21.18 -17.68
CA GLY A 7 35.96 20.73 -17.78
C GLY A 7 35.26 20.79 -16.41
N ALA A 8 35.65 21.73 -15.54
CA ALA A 8 34.87 22.02 -14.35
C ALA A 8 33.65 22.84 -14.78
N GLN A 9 32.46 22.22 -14.79
CA GLN A 9 31.21 22.95 -14.76
C GLN A 9 31.25 23.89 -13.56
N THR A 10 31.37 25.19 -13.84
CA THR A 10 31.15 26.22 -12.84
C THR A 10 29.69 26.19 -12.47
N TYR A 11 29.38 25.49 -11.37
CA TYR A 11 28.14 25.76 -10.66
C TYR A 11 28.10 27.28 -10.38
N PRO A 12 27.02 27.97 -10.74
CA PRO A 12 26.89 29.37 -10.41
C PRO A 12 27.05 29.48 -8.89
N ASN A 13 27.86 30.41 -8.42
CA ASN A 13 28.22 30.64 -7.02
C ASN A 13 26.97 30.61 -6.13
N ALA A 14 26.65 29.47 -5.57
CA ALA A 14 25.51 29.23 -4.75
C ALA A 14 25.88 29.35 -3.27
N LEU A 15 26.40 30.47 -2.91
CA LEU A 15 26.61 30.84 -1.48
C LEU A 15 26.44 32.33 -1.29
N SER A 16 25.24 32.85 -1.55
CA SER A 16 24.76 33.98 -0.78
C SER A 16 23.76 33.41 0.25
N VAL A 17 24.09 33.55 1.51
CA VAL A 17 23.30 33.09 2.68
C VAL A 17 21.93 33.81 2.79
N ASP A 18 21.59 34.69 1.85
CA ASP A 18 20.35 35.45 1.79
C ASP A 18 19.25 34.89 0.88
N SER A 19 19.35 33.65 0.45
CA SER A 19 18.40 33.07 -0.52
C SER A 19 17.02 32.69 0.04
N ALA A 20 16.74 32.94 1.31
CA ALA A 20 15.42 32.68 1.91
C ALA A 20 14.53 33.95 1.96
N ALA A 21 15.05 35.13 1.57
CA ALA A 21 14.22 36.32 1.48
C ALA A 21 13.30 36.24 0.27
N PRO A 22 11.99 36.52 0.41
CA PRO A 22 11.06 36.51 -0.73
C PRO A 22 11.48 37.59 -1.76
N GLU A 23 11.34 37.29 -3.06
CA GLU A 23 11.55 38.27 -4.12
C GLU A 23 10.44 39.31 -4.03
N LEU A 24 10.69 40.40 -3.29
CA LEU A 24 9.70 41.41 -2.95
C LEU A 24 9.13 42.20 -4.16
N ASP A 25 9.84 42.12 -5.30
CA ASP A 25 9.42 42.79 -6.55
C ASP A 25 8.62 41.90 -7.50
N SER A 26 8.29 40.68 -7.13
CA SER A 26 7.44 39.82 -7.96
C SER A 26 6.05 40.46 -8.17
N ALA A 27 5.43 40.15 -9.30
CA ALA A 27 4.07 40.64 -9.61
C ALA A 27 3.06 40.30 -8.51
N PHE A 28 3.18 39.06 -7.99
CA PHE A 28 2.32 38.57 -6.91
C PHE A 28 2.38 39.44 -5.65
N PHE A 29 3.56 39.79 -5.15
CA PHE A 29 3.70 40.63 -3.94
C PHE A 29 3.21 42.06 -4.18
N ARG A 30 3.41 42.63 -5.39
CA ARG A 30 2.84 43.94 -5.74
C ARG A 30 1.31 43.93 -5.68
N GLU A 31 0.70 42.93 -6.31
CA GLU A 31 -0.76 42.76 -6.33
C GLU A 31 -1.32 42.50 -4.92
N SER A 32 -0.69 41.62 -4.15
CA SER A 32 -1.09 41.36 -2.76
C SER A 32 -1.06 42.64 -1.93
N ARG A 33 0.03 43.44 -2.00
CA ARG A 33 0.13 44.73 -1.30
C ARG A 33 -0.93 45.71 -1.77
N GLN A 34 -1.28 45.75 -3.05
CA GLN A 34 -2.36 46.56 -3.57
C GLN A 34 -3.73 46.16 -2.98
N LYS A 35 -4.01 44.86 -2.87
CA LYS A 35 -5.22 44.38 -2.20
C LYS A 35 -5.25 44.76 -0.72
N MET A 36 -4.17 44.60 0.00
CA MET A 36 -4.07 45.04 1.41
C MET A 36 -4.24 46.59 1.54
N ALA A 37 -3.65 47.34 0.62
CA ALA A 37 -3.86 48.77 0.58
C ALA A 37 -5.33 49.16 0.28
N SER A 38 -5.99 48.44 -0.60
CA SER A 38 -7.43 48.64 -0.87
C SER A 38 -8.27 48.42 0.39
N ILE A 39 -8.06 47.33 1.12
CA ILE A 39 -8.77 47.02 2.37
C ILE A 39 -8.57 48.17 3.37
N ARG A 40 -7.35 48.68 3.56
CA ARG A 40 -7.08 49.84 4.43
C ARG A 40 -7.84 51.11 4.04
N LEU A 41 -7.98 51.31 2.72
CA LEU A 41 -8.66 52.49 2.19
C LEU A 41 -10.17 52.35 2.23
N THR A 42 -10.72 51.15 1.95
CA THR A 42 -12.18 50.96 1.84
C THR A 42 -12.81 50.60 3.18
N GLU A 43 -12.14 49.81 4.00
CA GLU A 43 -12.67 49.36 5.30
C GLU A 43 -12.11 50.17 6.48
N HIS A 44 -11.23 51.15 6.23
CA HIS A 44 -10.58 52.02 7.22
C HIS A 44 -9.97 51.29 8.42
N ARG A 45 -9.40 50.08 8.21
CA ARG A 45 -8.84 49.26 9.25
C ARG A 45 -7.47 48.66 8.84
N PRO A 46 -6.63 48.31 9.81
CA PRO A 46 -5.43 47.51 9.50
C PRO A 46 -5.74 46.12 8.99
N THR A 47 -4.83 45.57 8.20
CA THR A 47 -4.93 44.22 7.64
C THR A 47 -4.31 43.20 8.56
N VAL A 48 -4.91 41.97 8.61
CA VAL A 48 -4.47 40.87 9.46
C VAL A 48 -4.01 39.67 8.62
N GLY A 49 -2.76 39.26 8.80
CA GLY A 49 -2.20 38.03 8.25
C GLY A 49 -2.25 36.88 9.25
N LEU A 50 -2.69 35.74 8.79
CA LEU A 50 -2.63 34.46 9.53
C LEU A 50 -1.45 33.66 9.01
N VAL A 51 -0.57 33.19 9.91
CA VAL A 51 0.56 32.36 9.54
C VAL A 51 0.54 31.02 10.31
N LEU A 52 0.60 29.93 9.56
CA LEU A 52 0.52 28.57 10.07
C LEU A 52 1.83 27.82 9.81
N SER A 53 2.49 27.38 10.88
CA SER A 53 3.74 26.58 10.74
C SER A 53 3.48 25.16 10.29
N GLY A 54 4.50 24.47 9.81
CA GLY A 54 4.48 23.01 9.61
C GLY A 54 4.48 22.24 10.93
N GLY A 55 4.05 20.97 10.89
CA GLY A 55 4.00 20.11 12.09
C GLY A 55 3.23 18.79 11.96
N GLY A 56 2.79 18.40 10.77
CA GLY A 56 2.03 17.16 10.51
C GLY A 56 0.73 17.11 11.33
N ALA A 57 0.46 15.99 12.03
CA ALA A 57 -0.74 15.80 12.84
C ALA A 57 -1.03 16.94 13.84
N LYS A 58 0.03 17.64 14.31
CA LYS A 58 -0.13 18.79 15.21
C LYS A 58 -0.94 19.93 14.62
N GLY A 59 -1.15 19.93 13.29
CA GLY A 59 -2.07 20.85 12.60
C GLY A 59 -3.46 20.91 13.21
N ALA A 60 -3.91 19.83 13.86
CA ALA A 60 -5.17 19.85 14.62
C ALA A 60 -5.21 20.97 15.67
N ALA A 61 -4.09 21.29 16.31
CA ALA A 61 -4.03 22.39 17.26
C ALA A 61 -4.17 23.76 16.58
N GLN A 62 -3.73 23.91 15.32
CA GLN A 62 -3.98 25.15 14.56
C GLN A 62 -5.47 25.33 14.28
N VAL A 63 -6.19 24.23 13.97
CA VAL A 63 -7.64 24.28 13.78
C VAL A 63 -8.35 24.69 15.06
N GLY A 64 -7.94 24.18 16.22
CA GLY A 64 -8.46 24.60 17.51
C GLY A 64 -8.24 26.10 17.78
N ALA A 65 -7.03 26.60 17.51
CA ALA A 65 -6.71 28.01 17.69
C ALA A 65 -7.48 28.90 16.69
N LEU A 66 -7.63 28.46 15.44
CA LEU A 66 -8.40 29.15 14.41
C LEU A 66 -9.88 29.31 14.80
N LYS A 67 -10.46 28.27 15.44
CA LYS A 67 -11.84 28.31 15.96
C LYS A 67 -12.05 29.47 16.89
N TYR A 68 -11.14 29.70 17.84
CA TYR A 68 -11.26 30.83 18.77
C TYR A 68 -11.08 32.21 18.07
N ILE A 69 -10.19 32.30 17.09
CA ILE A 69 -10.00 33.53 16.29
C ILE A 69 -11.28 33.86 15.52
N GLU A 70 -11.95 32.86 14.93
CA GLU A 70 -13.23 33.00 14.24
C GLU A 70 -14.37 33.43 15.21
N GLU A 71 -14.44 32.83 16.41
CA GLU A 71 -15.44 33.19 17.45
C GLU A 71 -15.29 34.64 17.92
N LEU A 72 -14.06 35.13 17.97
CA LEU A 72 -13.83 36.56 18.25
C LEU A 72 -14.24 37.48 17.08
N GLY A 73 -14.45 36.92 15.87
CA GLY A 73 -14.77 37.68 14.66
C GLY A 73 -13.61 38.53 14.15
N ILE A 74 -12.36 38.08 14.36
CA ILE A 74 -11.17 38.77 13.82
C ILE A 74 -11.06 38.42 12.33
N PRO A 75 -11.10 39.44 11.42
CA PRO A 75 -10.95 39.19 10.00
C PRO A 75 -9.52 38.73 9.67
N VAL A 76 -9.41 37.74 8.76
CA VAL A 76 -8.12 37.30 8.18
C VAL A 76 -8.06 37.79 6.74
N ASP A 77 -7.08 38.62 6.40
CA ASP A 77 -6.95 39.24 5.08
C ASP A 77 -5.97 38.57 4.15
N LEU A 78 -5.00 37.84 4.69
CA LEU A 78 -4.10 36.96 3.95
C LEU A 78 -3.67 35.77 4.82
N VAL A 79 -3.29 34.67 4.16
CA VAL A 79 -2.83 33.43 4.82
C VAL A 79 -1.52 32.98 4.22
N CYS A 80 -0.56 32.65 5.08
CA CYS A 80 0.68 31.97 4.69
C CYS A 80 0.86 30.70 5.50
N GLY A 81 1.41 29.64 4.89
CA GLY A 81 1.63 28.40 5.61
C GLY A 81 2.71 27.51 4.99
N THR A 82 3.17 26.55 5.78
CA THR A 82 4.13 25.53 5.36
C THR A 82 3.64 24.16 5.81
N SER A 83 3.85 23.12 4.98
CA SER A 83 3.47 21.74 5.31
C SER A 83 1.97 21.64 5.63
N ILE A 84 1.58 21.03 6.74
CA ILE A 84 0.20 20.97 7.19
C ILE A 84 -0.42 22.37 7.32
N GLY A 85 0.37 23.37 7.74
CA GLY A 85 -0.09 24.77 7.79
C GLY A 85 -0.35 25.35 6.40
N GLY A 86 0.36 24.90 5.37
CA GLY A 86 0.08 25.20 3.97
C GLY A 86 -1.24 24.60 3.50
N LEU A 87 -1.49 23.31 3.81
CA LEU A 87 -2.77 22.66 3.51
C LEU A 87 -3.94 23.38 4.17
N LEU A 88 -3.89 23.56 5.50
CA LEU A 88 -4.96 24.18 6.27
C LEU A 88 -5.19 25.64 5.84
N GLY A 89 -4.11 26.38 5.63
CA GLY A 89 -4.17 27.76 5.16
C GLY A 89 -4.79 27.90 3.78
N GLY A 90 -4.43 26.99 2.85
CA GLY A 90 -5.00 26.97 1.52
C GLY A 90 -6.48 26.60 1.51
N LEU A 91 -6.90 25.59 2.27
CA LEU A 91 -8.32 25.25 2.43
C LEU A 91 -9.10 26.43 3.07
N TYR A 92 -8.53 27.07 4.07
CA TYR A 92 -9.14 28.26 4.68
C TYR A 92 -9.27 29.40 3.67
N ALA A 93 -8.26 29.61 2.83
CA ALA A 93 -8.24 30.66 1.81
C ALA A 93 -9.32 30.49 0.73
N ILE A 94 -9.70 29.24 0.41
CA ILE A 94 -10.75 28.92 -0.57
C ILE A 94 -12.12 28.68 0.05
N GLY A 95 -12.29 29.00 1.36
CA GLY A 95 -13.60 29.13 1.99
C GLY A 95 -13.97 28.09 3.04
N TYR A 96 -13.08 27.14 3.39
CA TYR A 96 -13.31 26.26 4.55
C TYR A 96 -13.23 27.06 5.85
N ARG A 97 -13.91 26.61 6.89
CA ARG A 97 -13.88 27.20 8.22
C ARG A 97 -13.31 26.21 9.23
N SER A 98 -13.02 26.67 10.42
CA SER A 98 -12.44 25.83 11.48
C SER A 98 -13.27 24.57 11.76
N ASP A 99 -14.61 24.65 11.69
CA ASP A 99 -15.48 23.51 11.87
C ASP A 99 -15.36 22.47 10.72
N ASP A 100 -15.26 22.93 9.47
CA ASP A 100 -15.01 22.07 8.31
C ASP A 100 -13.64 21.36 8.44
N LEU A 101 -12.61 22.10 8.88
CA LEU A 101 -11.26 21.57 9.07
C LEU A 101 -11.19 20.58 10.25
N ARG A 102 -11.96 20.83 11.31
CA ARG A 102 -12.13 19.89 12.43
C ARG A 102 -12.77 18.58 11.96
N GLU A 103 -13.85 18.67 11.17
CA GLU A 103 -14.51 17.50 10.58
C GLU A 103 -13.54 16.71 9.69
N LEU A 104 -12.70 17.40 8.90
CA LEU A 104 -11.65 16.77 8.09
C LEU A 104 -10.71 15.95 8.96
N PHE A 105 -10.16 16.49 10.06
CA PHE A 105 -9.23 15.75 10.92
C PHE A 105 -9.86 14.54 11.60
N LEU A 106 -11.13 14.62 11.99
CA LEU A 106 -11.83 13.56 12.72
C LEU A 106 -12.48 12.51 11.82
N GLY A 107 -12.74 12.86 10.55
CA GLY A 107 -13.49 12.04 9.61
C GLY A 107 -12.64 11.18 8.68
N GLN A 108 -11.31 11.37 8.63
CA GLN A 108 -10.42 10.62 7.75
C GLN A 108 -9.77 9.44 8.46
N ASP A 109 -9.55 8.38 7.69
CA ASP A 109 -8.60 7.31 8.02
C ASP A 109 -7.20 7.76 7.61
N TRP A 110 -6.47 8.37 8.56
CA TRP A 110 -5.14 8.94 8.28
C TRP A 110 -4.08 7.88 7.99
N ASP A 111 -4.21 6.66 8.53
CA ASP A 111 -3.30 5.57 8.21
C ASP A 111 -3.42 5.18 6.73
N TYR A 112 -4.66 5.16 6.20
CA TYR A 112 -4.91 4.97 4.78
C TYR A 112 -4.43 6.16 3.94
N ILE A 113 -4.76 7.39 4.34
CA ILE A 113 -4.41 8.63 3.59
C ILE A 113 -2.90 8.82 3.47
N LEU A 114 -2.14 8.56 4.54
CA LEU A 114 -0.68 8.73 4.57
C LEU A 114 0.09 7.56 3.93
N SER A 115 -0.59 6.52 3.49
CA SER A 115 -0.03 5.36 2.81
C SER A 115 -0.44 5.32 1.35
N ASP A 116 0.21 4.47 0.55
CA ASP A 116 -0.23 4.11 -0.80
C ASP A 116 -1.14 2.87 -0.79
N ALA A 117 -1.81 2.62 0.34
CA ALA A 117 -2.70 1.49 0.47
C ALA A 117 -3.83 1.58 -0.56
N VAL A 118 -4.06 0.47 -1.25
CA VAL A 118 -5.18 0.28 -2.17
C VAL A 118 -6.22 -0.57 -1.48
N ASP A 119 -7.49 -0.25 -1.66
CA ASP A 119 -8.57 -1.08 -1.12
C ASP A 119 -8.42 -2.51 -1.64
N GLN A 120 -8.18 -3.42 -0.71
CA GLN A 120 -7.90 -4.83 -0.98
C GLN A 120 -8.95 -5.53 -1.84
N LYS A 121 -10.18 -5.02 -1.88
CA LYS A 121 -11.25 -5.57 -2.73
C LYS A 121 -10.99 -5.47 -4.24
N TYR A 122 -10.14 -4.51 -4.66
CA TYR A 122 -9.80 -4.30 -6.08
C TYR A 122 -8.56 -5.05 -6.53
N ILE A 123 -7.67 -5.41 -5.60
CA ILE A 123 -6.44 -6.14 -5.94
C ILE A 123 -6.79 -7.58 -6.29
N PRO A 124 -6.45 -8.07 -7.50
CA PRO A 124 -6.63 -9.47 -7.86
C PRO A 124 -5.92 -10.40 -6.87
N TYR A 125 -6.51 -11.54 -6.59
CA TYR A 125 -5.92 -12.51 -5.66
C TYR A 125 -4.49 -12.93 -6.04
N SER A 126 -4.23 -13.12 -7.33
CA SER A 126 -2.88 -13.43 -7.84
C SER A 126 -1.86 -12.34 -7.53
N THR A 127 -2.26 -11.08 -7.62
CA THR A 127 -1.42 -9.94 -7.28
C THR A 127 -1.18 -9.85 -5.76
N LYS A 128 -2.22 -10.11 -4.94
CA LYS A 128 -2.06 -10.18 -3.49
C LYS A 128 -1.06 -11.26 -3.10
N GLN A 129 -1.24 -12.47 -3.63
CA GLN A 129 -0.34 -13.58 -3.38
C GLN A 129 1.09 -13.27 -3.82
N TYR A 130 1.27 -12.60 -4.96
CA TYR A 130 2.58 -12.16 -5.42
C TYR A 130 3.22 -11.15 -4.44
N ASN A 131 2.49 -10.08 -4.10
CA ASN A 131 3.02 -9.00 -3.26
C ASN A 131 3.36 -9.45 -1.83
N THR A 132 2.67 -10.47 -1.30
CA THR A 132 2.90 -11.00 0.05
C THR A 132 4.00 -12.06 0.13
N GLN A 133 4.73 -12.31 -0.93
CA GLN A 133 5.87 -13.24 -0.97
C GLN A 133 7.23 -12.52 -0.91
N TYR A 134 7.27 -11.23 -1.26
CA TYR A 134 8.54 -10.48 -1.38
C TYR A 134 8.64 -9.37 -0.33
N VAL A 135 9.79 -9.35 0.35
CA VAL A 135 10.14 -8.26 1.29
C VAL A 135 10.47 -6.97 0.55
N ILE A 136 11.10 -7.13 -0.62
CA ILE A 136 11.49 -6.00 -1.48
C ILE A 136 11.17 -6.37 -2.92
N THR A 137 10.52 -5.45 -3.62
CA THR A 137 10.36 -5.50 -5.08
C THR A 137 10.93 -4.21 -5.67
N ILE A 138 11.94 -4.33 -6.51
CA ILE A 138 12.65 -3.22 -7.14
C ILE A 138 12.18 -3.16 -8.60
N PRO A 139 11.40 -2.13 -8.98
CA PRO A 139 11.04 -1.90 -10.37
C PRO A 139 12.23 -1.33 -11.15
N PHE A 140 12.37 -1.69 -12.45
CA PHE A 140 13.42 -1.15 -13.31
C PHE A 140 12.96 -1.07 -14.78
N HIS A 141 13.62 -0.20 -15.57
CA HIS A 141 13.45 -0.11 -17.03
C HIS A 141 14.58 -0.88 -17.72
N ALA A 142 14.27 -1.58 -18.82
CA ALA A 142 15.31 -2.15 -19.66
C ALA A 142 16.11 -1.05 -20.37
N ALA A 143 17.41 -1.27 -20.57
CA ALA A 143 18.27 -0.29 -21.22
C ALA A 143 17.82 0.07 -22.67
N ALA A 144 17.13 -0.84 -23.35
CA ALA A 144 16.57 -0.61 -24.69
C ALA A 144 15.36 0.35 -24.69
N GLU A 145 14.51 0.32 -23.66
CA GLU A 145 13.36 1.23 -23.51
C GLU A 145 13.80 2.66 -23.26
N VAL A 146 14.91 2.84 -22.54
CA VAL A 146 15.54 4.16 -22.33
C VAL A 146 16.05 4.77 -23.63
N LEU A 147 16.35 3.93 -24.65
CA LEU A 147 16.78 4.39 -25.97
C LEU A 147 15.61 4.83 -26.85
N GLU A 148 14.42 4.23 -26.72
CA GLU A 148 13.23 4.60 -27.51
C GLU A 148 12.55 5.87 -26.99
N GLU A 149 12.54 6.12 -25.68
CA GLU A 149 12.09 7.42 -25.12
C GLU A 149 12.98 8.60 -25.51
N GLY A 150 14.17 8.32 -26.03
CA GLY A 150 15.15 9.31 -26.51
C GLY A 150 14.96 9.81 -27.94
N VAL A 151 14.02 9.28 -28.72
CA VAL A 151 13.75 9.70 -30.11
C VAL A 151 12.97 11.02 -30.13
N GLY A 152 13.62 12.10 -29.76
CA GLY A 152 13.12 13.48 -29.76
C GLY A 152 14.10 14.43 -29.10
N ARG A 153 15.32 13.97 -28.76
CA ARG A 153 16.36 14.79 -28.12
C ARG A 153 17.32 15.35 -29.18
N THR A 154 17.64 16.61 -28.99
CA THR A 154 18.66 17.32 -29.77
C THR A 154 20.06 16.75 -29.49
N GLU A 155 20.88 16.64 -30.55
CA GLU A 155 22.29 16.22 -30.45
C GLU A 155 23.07 17.02 -29.41
N GLY A 156 23.54 16.35 -28.34
CA GLY A 156 24.41 16.97 -27.34
C GLY A 156 24.18 16.56 -25.87
N GLU A 157 23.17 15.75 -25.53
CA GLU A 157 22.99 15.26 -24.14
C GLU A 157 23.76 13.97 -23.92
N GLU A 158 24.73 14.02 -23.02
CA GLU A 158 25.57 12.92 -22.58
C GLU A 158 24.72 11.79 -21.91
N TYR A 159 24.96 10.55 -22.29
CA TYR A 159 24.32 9.36 -21.72
C TYR A 159 24.70 9.19 -20.25
N GLU A 160 23.87 9.59 -19.32
CA GLU A 160 23.97 9.09 -17.94
C GLU A 160 23.50 7.63 -17.88
N LYS A 161 24.42 6.71 -17.61
CA LYS A 161 24.09 5.33 -17.24
C LYS A 161 23.26 5.39 -15.93
N LYS A 162 21.93 5.24 -16.05
CA LYS A 162 21.09 5.05 -14.88
C LYS A 162 21.56 3.80 -14.14
N SER A 163 22.12 3.97 -12.95
CA SER A 163 22.53 2.88 -12.09
C SER A 163 21.29 2.22 -11.44
N ILE A 164 21.41 0.98 -10.95
CA ILE A 164 20.35 0.33 -10.18
C ILE A 164 19.90 1.21 -9.00
N ALA A 165 20.80 2.02 -8.43
CA ALA A 165 20.48 2.99 -7.39
C ALA A 165 19.46 4.07 -7.83
N SER A 166 19.38 4.39 -9.11
CA SER A 166 18.38 5.34 -9.65
C SER A 166 16.98 4.75 -9.77
N SER A 167 16.82 3.45 -9.57
CA SER A 167 15.54 2.74 -9.58
C SER A 167 14.94 2.57 -8.18
N LEU A 168 15.65 2.99 -7.12
CA LEU A 168 15.10 2.97 -5.77
C LEU A 168 14.01 4.02 -5.61
N PRO A 169 12.92 3.72 -4.86
CA PRO A 169 11.87 4.69 -4.57
C PRO A 169 12.45 5.95 -3.91
N SER A 170 11.95 7.11 -4.30
CA SER A 170 12.37 8.41 -3.75
C SER A 170 11.65 8.77 -2.45
N GLY A 171 10.71 7.93 -1.98
CA GLY A 171 9.95 8.05 -0.72
C GLY A 171 9.32 6.72 -0.33
N LEU A 172 8.86 6.61 0.90
CA LEU A 172 8.13 5.44 1.40
C LEU A 172 6.72 5.32 0.79
N ALA A 173 6.11 6.46 0.45
CA ALA A 173 4.81 6.53 -0.21
C ALA A 173 4.84 7.55 -1.35
N SER A 174 4.14 7.26 -2.45
CA SER A 174 3.98 8.20 -3.57
C SER A 174 3.12 9.42 -3.15
N GLY A 175 2.29 9.24 -2.10
CA GLY A 175 1.35 10.23 -1.60
C GLY A 175 0.11 10.40 -2.47
N LEU A 176 -0.26 9.36 -3.18
CA LEU A 176 -1.45 9.29 -4.01
C LEU A 176 -2.72 9.62 -3.22
N ASN A 177 -2.93 8.97 -2.08
CA ASN A 177 -4.16 9.15 -1.29
C ASN A 177 -4.25 10.56 -0.70
N VAL A 178 -3.12 11.18 -0.34
CA VAL A 178 -3.06 12.61 0.04
C VAL A 178 -3.43 13.49 -1.14
N GLY A 179 -2.90 13.22 -2.34
CA GLY A 179 -3.22 13.93 -3.57
C GLY A 179 -4.71 13.86 -3.90
N ASN A 180 -5.32 12.68 -3.82
CA ASN A 180 -6.75 12.48 -4.05
C ASN A 180 -7.62 13.20 -3.00
N LEU A 181 -7.19 13.21 -1.73
CA LEU A 181 -7.87 13.99 -0.69
C LEU A 181 -7.84 15.49 -1.03
N ILE A 182 -6.66 16.04 -1.37
CA ILE A 182 -6.52 17.43 -1.78
C ILE A 182 -7.43 17.72 -2.98
N ALA A 183 -7.41 16.86 -4.01
CA ALA A 183 -8.26 17.01 -5.17
C ALA A 183 -9.76 17.07 -4.80
N SER A 184 -10.22 16.18 -3.92
CA SER A 184 -11.62 16.11 -3.50
C SER A 184 -12.10 17.36 -2.74
N LEU A 185 -11.20 18.07 -2.07
CA LEU A 185 -11.50 19.25 -1.26
C LEU A 185 -11.34 20.59 -2.01
N THR A 186 -10.70 20.58 -3.19
CA THR A 186 -10.31 21.82 -3.89
C THR A 186 -11.00 22.01 -5.24
N VAL A 187 -12.08 21.28 -5.50
CA VAL A 187 -12.82 21.38 -6.77
C VAL A 187 -13.28 22.81 -7.02
N GLY A 188 -13.06 23.25 -8.25
CA GLY A 188 -13.24 24.64 -8.66
C GLY A 188 -11.97 25.50 -8.56
N PHE A 189 -10.86 24.95 -8.03
CA PHE A 189 -9.55 25.61 -7.92
C PHE A 189 -8.42 24.75 -8.51
N HIS A 190 -8.73 23.83 -9.43
CA HIS A 190 -7.74 22.95 -10.08
C HIS A 190 -7.05 23.63 -11.28
N ASP A 191 -7.70 24.63 -11.89
CA ASP A 191 -7.07 25.41 -12.95
C ASP A 191 -5.88 26.20 -12.40
N ARG A 192 -4.91 26.48 -13.27
CA ARG A 192 -3.79 27.36 -12.91
C ARG A 192 -4.27 28.80 -12.75
N MET A 193 -4.03 29.40 -11.59
CA MET A 193 -4.50 30.74 -11.26
C MET A 193 -3.59 31.46 -10.30
N SER A 194 -3.79 32.78 -10.11
CA SER A 194 -3.16 33.57 -9.05
C SER A 194 -3.86 33.25 -7.71
N PHE A 195 -3.09 32.93 -6.67
CA PHE A 195 -3.65 32.72 -5.33
C PHE A 195 -4.07 34.02 -4.65
N ASN A 196 -3.77 35.17 -5.27
CA ASN A 196 -4.40 36.43 -4.90
C ASN A 196 -5.91 36.45 -5.24
N ASP A 197 -6.39 35.63 -6.18
CA ASP A 197 -7.80 35.60 -6.59
C ASP A 197 -8.68 34.75 -5.66
N PHE A 198 -8.10 34.06 -4.66
CA PHE A 198 -8.86 33.38 -3.64
C PHE A 198 -9.67 34.32 -2.75
N GLN A 199 -10.60 33.77 -1.98
CA GLN A 199 -11.37 34.58 -1.00
C GLN A 199 -10.42 35.35 -0.07
N ILE A 200 -9.31 34.67 0.32
CA ILE A 200 -8.24 35.24 1.11
C ILE A 200 -6.94 34.97 0.33
N PRO A 201 -6.17 36.04 -0.04
CA PRO A 201 -4.85 35.86 -0.65
C PRO A 201 -4.00 34.87 0.11
N TYR A 202 -3.41 33.94 -0.62
CA TYR A 202 -2.73 32.78 -0.03
C TYR A 202 -1.33 32.59 -0.60
N MET A 203 -0.41 32.11 0.26
CA MET A 203 0.90 31.61 -0.16
C MET A 203 1.35 30.46 0.71
N CYS A 204 1.91 29.41 0.09
CA CYS A 204 2.59 28.35 0.83
C CYS A 204 4.02 28.13 0.33
N VAL A 205 4.83 27.50 1.18
CA VAL A 205 6.23 27.28 0.92
C VAL A 205 6.51 25.79 0.66
N ALA A 206 7.20 25.51 -0.43
CA ALA A 206 7.90 24.25 -0.71
C ALA A 206 9.41 24.53 -0.84
N ALA A 207 10.22 23.48 -0.94
CA ALA A 207 11.65 23.60 -1.18
C ALA A 207 12.03 22.83 -2.45
N ASP A 208 12.77 23.46 -3.34
CA ASP A 208 13.27 22.81 -4.56
C ASP A 208 14.64 22.20 -4.30
N LEU A 209 14.73 20.88 -4.50
CA LEU A 209 15.97 20.12 -4.31
C LEU A 209 17.05 20.44 -5.34
N ILE A 210 16.66 20.91 -6.54
CA ILE A 210 17.61 21.21 -7.62
C ILE A 210 18.32 22.53 -7.36
N SER A 211 17.55 23.60 -7.13
CA SER A 211 18.09 24.92 -6.87
C SER A 211 18.49 25.13 -5.42
N CYS A 212 18.10 24.22 -4.53
CA CYS A 212 18.22 24.37 -3.07
C CYS A 212 17.56 25.64 -2.49
N LYS A 213 16.56 26.19 -3.18
CA LYS A 213 15.83 27.41 -2.77
C LYS A 213 14.40 27.09 -2.29
N ALA A 214 13.82 28.03 -1.53
CA ALA A 214 12.40 27.98 -1.24
C ALA A 214 11.59 28.27 -2.53
N ARG A 215 10.54 27.49 -2.78
CA ARG A 215 9.51 27.80 -3.76
C ARG A 215 8.30 28.39 -3.02
N ASN A 216 8.09 29.69 -3.17
CA ASN A 216 6.94 30.39 -2.62
C ASN A 216 5.79 30.32 -3.63
N TRP A 217 4.76 29.52 -3.35
CA TRP A 217 3.61 29.33 -4.20
C TRP A 217 2.57 30.43 -3.99
N GLY A 218 2.53 31.40 -4.87
CA GLY A 218 1.50 32.45 -4.95
C GLY A 218 0.60 32.30 -6.18
N GLY A 219 0.78 31.26 -6.98
CA GLY A 219 -0.02 30.97 -8.17
C GLY A 219 0.45 29.69 -8.84
N GLY A 220 -0.32 29.19 -9.80
CA GLY A 220 -0.14 27.91 -10.47
C GLY A 220 -1.22 26.92 -10.06
N SER A 221 -0.89 25.63 -10.02
CA SER A 221 -1.78 24.57 -9.54
C SER A 221 -1.84 24.58 -8.01
N LEU A 222 -3.04 24.75 -7.44
CA LEU A 222 -3.23 24.67 -5.99
C LEU A 222 -2.95 23.26 -5.46
N GLN A 223 -3.29 22.21 -6.26
CA GLN A 223 -3.02 20.83 -5.90
C GLN A 223 -1.50 20.59 -5.76
N ASP A 224 -0.71 21.03 -6.75
CA ASP A 224 0.75 20.91 -6.72
C ASP A 224 1.37 21.69 -5.54
N ALA A 225 0.86 22.89 -5.28
CA ALA A 225 1.32 23.72 -4.19
C ALA A 225 1.08 23.06 -2.83
N MET A 226 -0.15 22.57 -2.57
CA MET A 226 -0.50 21.87 -1.35
C MET A 226 0.23 20.53 -1.21
N ARG A 227 0.33 19.76 -2.32
CA ARG A 227 1.00 18.46 -2.29
C ARG A 227 2.52 18.61 -2.07
N SER A 228 3.15 19.59 -2.73
CA SER A 228 4.60 19.82 -2.59
C SER A 228 4.99 20.34 -1.21
N THR A 229 4.20 21.27 -0.64
CA THR A 229 4.48 21.78 0.72
C THR A 229 4.40 20.69 1.79
N MET A 230 3.69 19.57 1.53
CA MET A 230 3.55 18.42 2.43
C MET A 230 4.47 17.24 2.09
N SER A 231 5.32 17.35 1.07
CA SER A 231 6.21 16.25 0.64
C SER A 231 7.41 16.11 1.56
N VAL A 232 7.18 15.63 2.79
CA VAL A 232 8.26 15.39 3.77
C VAL A 232 9.26 14.38 3.20
N PRO A 233 10.54 14.75 3.02
CA PRO A 233 11.54 13.84 2.46
C PRO A 233 11.69 12.57 3.30
N GLY A 234 11.77 11.43 2.60
CA GLY A 234 11.81 10.10 3.22
C GLY A 234 10.42 9.51 3.51
N LEU A 235 9.39 10.33 3.76
CA LEU A 235 8.02 9.86 3.92
C LEU A 235 7.30 9.83 2.56
N PHE A 236 7.31 10.94 1.84
CA PHE A 236 6.64 11.07 0.55
C PHE A 236 7.62 11.30 -0.60
N GLU A 237 7.25 10.82 -1.79
CA GLU A 237 7.96 11.18 -3.01
C GLU A 237 7.89 12.69 -3.27
N PRO A 238 8.99 13.29 -3.78
CA PRO A 238 9.00 14.68 -4.22
C PRO A 238 8.00 14.95 -5.34
N VAL A 239 7.37 16.11 -5.33
CA VAL A 239 6.51 16.57 -6.44
C VAL A 239 7.38 17.13 -7.56
N ARG A 240 7.23 16.57 -8.76
CA ARG A 240 7.94 17.02 -9.97
C ARG A 240 7.00 17.84 -10.84
N THR A 241 7.22 19.15 -10.88
CA THR A 241 6.40 20.08 -11.66
C THR A 241 7.24 21.30 -12.08
N GLU A 242 6.94 21.89 -13.23
CA GLU A 242 7.61 23.09 -13.76
C GLU A 242 9.15 23.01 -13.79
N GLY A 243 9.71 21.81 -14.02
CA GLY A 243 11.17 21.61 -14.03
C GLY A 243 11.83 21.58 -12.65
N MET A 244 11.05 21.59 -11.57
CA MET A 244 11.50 21.53 -10.18
C MET A 244 11.25 20.15 -9.56
N VAL A 245 12.01 19.84 -8.51
CA VAL A 245 11.83 18.66 -7.64
C VAL A 245 11.53 19.15 -6.23
N LEU A 246 10.26 19.21 -5.89
CA LEU A 246 9.76 19.91 -4.71
C LEU A 246 9.52 18.98 -3.55
N VAL A 247 9.98 19.41 -2.37
CA VAL A 247 9.76 18.76 -1.08
C VAL A 247 9.17 19.74 -0.08
N ASP A 248 8.84 19.26 1.12
CA ASP A 248 8.28 20.05 2.21
C ASP A 248 9.11 21.31 2.49
N GLY A 249 8.40 22.43 2.56
CA GLY A 249 8.99 23.76 2.77
C GLY A 249 9.62 23.97 4.12
N GLY A 250 9.34 23.10 5.12
CA GLY A 250 9.90 23.16 6.46
C GLY A 250 11.44 23.14 6.49
N THR A 251 12.06 22.54 5.47
CA THR A 251 13.52 22.54 5.29
C THR A 251 14.09 23.94 4.97
N ARG A 252 13.27 24.90 4.58
CA ARG A 252 13.70 26.25 4.19
C ARG A 252 13.01 27.34 5.00
N ASN A 253 11.70 27.27 5.15
CA ASN A 253 10.91 28.26 5.88
C ASN A 253 9.68 27.60 6.51
N ASN A 254 9.83 27.06 7.71
CA ASN A 254 8.75 26.34 8.40
C ASN A 254 7.68 27.27 8.98
N PHE A 255 7.96 28.57 9.11
CA PHE A 255 7.04 29.56 9.68
C PHE A 255 7.12 30.87 8.90
N PRO A 256 6.36 31.00 7.78
CA PRO A 256 6.56 32.05 6.76
C PRO A 256 5.96 33.40 7.14
N THR A 257 6.30 33.93 8.30
CA THR A 257 5.82 35.23 8.80
C THR A 257 6.47 36.41 8.06
N ASP A 258 7.68 36.24 7.56
CA ASP A 258 8.37 37.15 6.65
C ASP A 258 7.58 37.35 5.35
N ILE A 259 7.04 36.25 4.80
CA ILE A 259 6.19 36.27 3.59
C ILE A 259 4.90 37.04 3.86
N ALA A 260 4.22 36.79 4.97
CA ALA A 260 2.99 37.48 5.33
C ALA A 260 3.24 39.00 5.46
N ARG A 261 4.35 39.41 6.06
CA ARG A 261 4.74 40.81 6.15
C ARG A 261 5.02 41.41 4.74
N ALA A 262 5.71 40.66 3.87
CA ALA A 262 5.99 41.04 2.49
C ALA A 262 4.71 41.18 1.63
N MET A 263 3.68 40.37 1.88
CA MET A 263 2.36 40.42 1.25
C MET A 263 1.57 41.69 1.71
N GLY A 264 1.98 42.34 2.79
CA GLY A 264 1.41 43.62 3.25
C GLY A 264 0.52 43.52 4.49
N ALA A 265 0.66 42.45 5.32
CA ALA A 265 -0.02 42.38 6.60
C ALA A 265 0.48 43.47 7.57
N ASP A 266 -0.45 44.25 8.19
CA ASP A 266 -0.14 45.20 9.25
C ASP A 266 0.05 44.47 10.59
N TYR A 267 -0.81 43.52 10.88
CA TYR A 267 -0.72 42.62 12.03
C TYR A 267 -0.61 41.16 11.58
N ILE A 268 0.20 40.37 12.29
CA ILE A 268 0.39 38.94 12.03
C ILE A 268 0.01 38.15 13.27
N ILE A 269 -0.97 37.26 13.12
CA ILE A 269 -1.27 36.20 14.07
C ILE A 269 -0.55 34.94 13.58
N GLY A 270 0.44 34.49 14.34
CA GLY A 270 1.19 33.29 14.01
C GLY A 270 0.84 32.12 14.94
N ILE A 271 0.58 30.95 14.38
CA ILE A 271 0.33 29.71 15.15
C ILE A 271 1.51 28.76 14.91
N ASP A 272 2.35 28.59 15.94
CA ASP A 272 3.58 27.83 15.89
C ASP A 272 3.42 26.43 16.53
N LEU A 273 3.72 25.39 15.78
CA LEU A 273 3.68 23.99 16.21
C LEU A 273 5.08 23.39 16.46
N SER A 274 6.13 24.19 16.31
CA SER A 274 7.50 23.68 16.45
C SER A 274 7.77 23.16 17.85
N ASP A 275 8.49 22.02 17.91
CA ASP A 275 9.01 21.49 19.15
C ASP A 275 10.27 22.25 19.60
N ALA A 276 10.63 22.08 20.85
CA ALA A 276 11.98 22.34 21.29
C ALA A 276 12.96 21.40 20.56
N GLN A 277 14.17 21.87 20.27
CA GLN A 277 15.21 21.03 19.72
C GLN A 277 15.46 19.82 20.64
N LEU A 278 15.71 18.66 20.05
CA LEU A 278 16.03 17.45 20.80
C LEU A 278 17.29 17.67 21.64
N GLY A 279 17.24 17.27 22.90
CA GLY A 279 18.37 17.29 23.80
C GLY A 279 19.39 16.19 23.49
N TYR A 280 20.57 16.28 24.09
CA TYR A 280 21.68 15.35 23.88
C TYR A 280 21.27 13.88 24.03
N ASP A 281 20.44 13.54 25.02
CA ASP A 281 20.00 12.17 25.32
C ASP A 281 18.81 11.68 24.47
N GLN A 282 18.29 12.50 23.56
CA GLN A 282 17.08 12.21 22.75
C GLN A 282 17.38 11.85 21.30
N VAL A 283 18.64 11.96 20.84
CA VAL A 283 19.06 11.62 19.47
C VAL A 283 19.73 10.24 19.48
N ASN A 284 18.92 9.18 19.43
CA ASN A 284 19.40 7.82 19.69
C ASN A 284 19.23 6.85 18.50
N ASN A 285 18.50 7.24 17.45
CA ASN A 285 18.23 6.39 16.30
C ASN A 285 18.22 7.19 14.98
N ILE A 286 18.22 6.47 13.85
CA ILE A 286 18.23 7.08 12.51
C ILE A 286 17.06 8.04 12.30
N GLY A 287 15.88 7.74 12.85
CA GLY A 287 14.71 8.61 12.77
C GLY A 287 14.91 9.93 13.48
N ASP A 288 15.46 9.91 14.69
CA ASP A 288 15.79 11.12 15.46
C ASP A 288 16.84 11.97 14.74
N ILE A 289 17.89 11.32 14.19
CA ILE A 289 18.93 11.99 13.40
C ILE A 289 18.33 12.65 12.17
N ALA A 290 17.49 11.96 11.41
CA ALA A 290 16.84 12.51 10.22
C ALA A 290 15.93 13.68 10.59
N SER A 291 15.09 13.55 11.62
CA SER A 291 14.23 14.62 12.13
C SER A 291 15.03 15.85 12.55
N GLN A 292 16.12 15.64 13.27
CA GLN A 292 17.00 16.74 13.70
C GLN A 292 17.72 17.40 12.53
N PHE A 293 18.12 16.63 11.51
CA PHE A 293 18.72 17.15 10.29
C PHE A 293 17.75 18.06 9.54
N PHE A 294 16.47 17.68 9.39
CA PHE A 294 15.44 18.55 8.81
C PHE A 294 15.24 19.83 9.61
N THR A 295 15.17 19.72 10.93
CA THR A 295 15.05 20.88 11.82
C THR A 295 16.23 21.83 11.63
N MET A 296 17.45 21.29 11.54
CA MET A 296 18.67 22.07 11.35
C MET A 296 18.65 22.89 10.04
N LEU A 297 18.16 22.32 8.94
CA LEU A 297 18.08 23.01 7.63
C LEU A 297 17.21 24.26 7.66
N GLY A 298 16.11 24.27 8.45
CA GLY A 298 15.15 25.37 8.57
C GLY A 298 15.40 26.32 9.76
N THR A 299 16.36 26.02 10.65
CA THR A 299 16.54 26.72 11.95
C THR A 299 16.78 28.20 11.81
N ASP A 300 17.62 28.62 10.88
CA ASP A 300 17.97 30.03 10.73
C ASP A 300 16.81 30.90 10.29
N SER A 301 16.01 30.41 9.34
CA SER A 301 14.78 31.12 8.92
C SER A 301 13.75 31.14 10.04
N PHE A 302 13.58 30.02 10.72
CA PHE A 302 12.66 29.92 11.85
C PHE A 302 13.00 30.90 12.98
N ASN A 303 14.28 30.99 13.40
CA ASN A 303 14.73 31.90 14.46
C ASN A 303 14.55 33.38 14.14
N ARG A 304 14.57 33.75 12.86
CA ARG A 304 14.21 35.11 12.42
C ARG A 304 12.69 35.29 12.45
N ASN A 305 11.95 34.36 11.90
CA ASN A 305 10.54 34.48 11.63
C ASN A 305 9.66 34.39 12.88
N ILE A 306 10.07 33.63 13.91
CA ILE A 306 9.33 33.52 15.18
C ILE A 306 9.19 34.87 15.94
N ARG A 307 9.99 35.87 15.59
CA ARG A 307 9.98 37.21 16.20
C ARG A 307 9.11 38.22 15.47
N ILE A 308 8.58 37.88 14.30
CA ILE A 308 7.80 38.78 13.43
C ILE A 308 6.32 38.87 13.82
N PRO A 309 5.64 37.78 14.29
CA PRO A 309 4.26 37.87 14.67
C PRO A 309 3.98 38.89 15.76
N ASP A 310 2.90 39.65 15.61
CA ASP A 310 2.38 40.54 16.63
C ASP A 310 1.69 39.79 17.76
N ILE A 311 1.06 38.68 17.41
CA ILE A 311 0.47 37.69 18.33
C ILE A 311 0.95 36.30 17.99
N LEU A 312 1.68 35.69 18.90
CA LEU A 312 2.18 34.31 18.77
C LEU A 312 1.36 33.36 19.64
N ILE A 313 0.67 32.43 19.00
CA ILE A 313 -0.07 31.33 19.65
C ILE A 313 0.79 30.07 19.54
N LYS A 314 1.17 29.50 20.68
CA LYS A 314 1.98 28.28 20.75
C LYS A 314 1.30 27.23 21.63
N PRO A 315 0.58 26.26 21.03
CA PRO A 315 -0.03 25.16 21.75
C PRO A 315 1.02 24.29 22.46
N ARG A 316 0.72 23.87 23.71
CA ARG A 316 1.62 23.02 24.48
C ARG A 316 1.25 21.55 24.24
N ILE A 317 1.93 20.90 23.31
CA ILE A 317 1.66 19.55 22.81
C ILE A 317 2.92 18.69 22.69
N PRO A 318 3.81 18.62 23.72
CA PRO A 318 5.13 17.97 23.60
C PRO A 318 5.07 16.44 23.47
N GLU A 319 3.97 15.80 23.86
CA GLU A 319 3.77 14.35 23.78
C GLU A 319 3.35 13.88 22.38
N PHE A 320 3.01 14.79 21.47
CA PHE A 320 2.57 14.44 20.11
C PHE A 320 3.65 14.77 19.08
N ASN A 321 3.79 13.92 18.09
CA ASN A 321 4.67 14.09 16.94
C ASN A 321 3.88 14.28 15.63
N MET A 322 4.60 14.42 14.51
CA MET A 322 3.99 14.66 13.19
C MET A 322 3.09 13.53 12.70
N MET A 323 3.17 12.31 13.28
CA MET A 323 2.39 11.11 12.91
C MET A 323 1.27 10.80 13.92
N SER A 324 1.00 11.67 14.90
CA SER A 324 0.00 11.44 15.94
C SER A 324 -1.43 11.70 15.47
N PHE A 325 -1.87 11.00 14.42
CA PHE A 325 -3.19 11.19 13.78
C PHE A 325 -4.31 10.37 14.43
N ASN A 326 -4.06 9.59 15.48
CA ASN A 326 -5.14 8.87 16.14
C ASN A 326 -6.18 9.82 16.75
N ARG A 327 -7.44 9.39 16.78
CA ARG A 327 -8.59 10.23 17.17
C ARG A 327 -8.40 10.92 18.52
N GLN A 328 -7.89 10.20 19.53
CA GLN A 328 -7.69 10.76 20.88
C GLN A 328 -6.63 11.87 20.88
N ALA A 329 -5.52 11.69 20.14
CA ALA A 329 -4.49 12.69 19.97
C ALA A 329 -5.04 13.94 19.26
N VAL A 330 -5.78 13.74 18.18
CA VAL A 330 -6.41 14.82 17.40
C VAL A 330 -7.38 15.61 18.29
N ASP A 331 -8.30 14.95 19.00
CA ASP A 331 -9.24 15.62 19.92
C ASP A 331 -8.49 16.43 20.99
N THR A 332 -7.42 15.87 21.58
CA THR A 332 -6.60 16.58 22.58
C THR A 332 -5.90 17.80 21.99
N MET A 333 -5.32 17.68 20.79
CA MET A 333 -4.62 18.77 20.13
C MET A 333 -5.58 19.91 19.73
N LEU A 334 -6.81 19.59 19.27
CA LEU A 334 -7.86 20.56 18.99
C LEU A 334 -8.17 21.42 20.23
N VAL A 335 -8.40 20.77 21.38
CA VAL A 335 -8.69 21.45 22.65
C VAL A 335 -7.51 22.33 23.08
N ARG A 336 -6.28 21.79 23.08
CA ARG A 336 -5.10 22.56 23.50
C ARG A 336 -4.76 23.72 22.57
N GLY A 337 -5.07 23.59 21.28
CA GLY A 337 -4.96 24.69 20.33
C GLY A 337 -5.92 25.81 20.64
N TYR A 338 -7.18 25.47 20.94
CA TYR A 338 -8.19 26.42 21.39
C TYR A 338 -7.77 27.14 22.68
N ASP A 339 -7.34 26.36 23.70
CA ASP A 339 -6.89 26.90 24.98
C ASP A 339 -5.66 27.82 24.84
N ALA A 340 -4.73 27.51 23.94
CA ALA A 340 -3.57 28.34 23.64
C ALA A 340 -3.99 29.71 23.02
N ALA A 341 -5.02 29.69 22.19
CA ALA A 341 -5.59 30.94 21.65
C ALA A 341 -6.36 31.74 22.73
N VAL A 342 -7.13 31.03 23.58
CA VAL A 342 -7.80 31.65 24.76
C VAL A 342 -6.78 32.31 25.69
N ALA A 343 -5.61 31.70 25.91
CA ALA A 343 -4.51 32.27 26.71
C ALA A 343 -4.00 33.62 26.14
N LYS A 344 -4.24 33.89 24.83
CA LYS A 344 -3.92 35.15 24.15
C LYS A 344 -5.12 36.10 24.00
N ARG A 345 -6.21 35.82 24.73
CA ARG A 345 -7.47 36.57 24.65
C ARG A 345 -7.29 38.09 24.71
N ASP A 346 -6.51 38.60 25.69
CA ASP A 346 -6.37 40.05 25.89
C ASP A 346 -5.60 40.73 24.73
N GLU A 347 -4.63 39.99 24.13
CA GLU A 347 -3.91 40.47 22.94
C GLU A 347 -4.83 40.43 21.71
N LEU A 348 -5.62 39.40 21.54
CA LEU A 348 -6.59 39.27 20.45
C LEU A 348 -7.73 40.27 20.57
N LEU A 349 -8.24 40.54 21.77
CA LEU A 349 -9.28 41.54 21.98
C LEU A 349 -8.75 42.94 21.68
N ARG A 350 -7.53 43.27 22.12
CA ARG A 350 -6.92 44.58 21.77
C ARG A 350 -6.73 44.73 20.25
N LEU A 351 -6.37 43.65 19.55
CA LEU A 351 -6.33 43.66 18.09
C LEU A 351 -7.73 43.92 17.52
N LYS A 352 -8.76 43.18 18.01
CA LYS A 352 -10.15 43.38 17.59
C LYS A 352 -10.64 44.83 17.81
N GLU A 353 -10.34 45.42 18.95
CA GLU A 353 -10.68 46.83 19.22
C GLU A 353 -10.03 47.81 18.22
N ARG A 354 -8.78 47.58 17.82
CA ARG A 354 -8.08 48.35 16.80
C ARG A 354 -8.71 48.21 15.41
N ILE A 355 -9.20 47.00 15.10
CA ILE A 355 -9.87 46.69 13.83
C ILE A 355 -11.28 47.25 13.81
N ALA A 356 -12.00 47.23 14.95
CA ALA A 356 -13.39 47.69 15.07
C ALA A 356 -13.52 49.22 15.14
N ALA A 357 -12.41 49.98 15.42
CA ALA A 357 -12.46 51.43 15.63
C ALA A 357 -12.97 52.23 14.41
N ASP A 358 -13.03 51.61 13.21
CA ASP A 358 -13.43 52.28 11.97
C ASP A 358 -14.53 51.57 11.16
N GLY A 359 -15.45 50.85 11.80
CA GLY A 359 -16.74 50.49 11.18
C GLY A 359 -16.71 49.35 10.17
N ALA A 360 -16.04 48.22 10.50
CA ALA A 360 -16.06 47.01 9.68
C ALA A 360 -17.44 46.35 9.71
N GLU A 361 -18.21 46.42 8.62
CA GLU A 361 -19.40 45.60 8.41
C GLU A 361 -19.07 44.16 8.10
N GLU A 362 -19.90 43.25 8.63
CA GLU A 362 -19.84 41.81 8.41
C GLU A 362 -19.84 41.42 6.93
N GLY A 363 -18.86 40.67 6.53
CA GLY A 363 -19.06 39.69 5.46
C GLY A 363 -18.53 40.05 4.08
N ARG A 364 -17.42 39.44 3.71
CA ARG A 364 -17.04 39.23 2.31
C ARG A 364 -18.11 38.38 1.63
N LYS A 365 -19.19 38.99 1.11
CA LYS A 365 -20.21 38.35 0.30
C LYS A 365 -19.73 38.31 -1.15
N GLY A 366 -19.68 37.14 -1.75
CA GLY A 366 -19.64 37.00 -3.19
C GLY A 366 -18.37 36.41 -3.82
N THR A 367 -17.43 35.84 -3.04
CA THR A 367 -16.29 35.13 -3.58
C THR A 367 -16.62 33.64 -3.70
N ARG A 368 -16.18 33.01 -4.80
CA ARG A 368 -16.30 31.59 -5.11
C ARG A 368 -15.71 30.73 -3.97
N ARG A 369 -16.48 29.72 -3.54
CA ARG A 369 -16.09 28.75 -2.54
C ARG A 369 -15.73 27.43 -3.24
N ALA A 370 -14.77 26.70 -2.70
CA ALA A 370 -14.46 25.35 -3.16
C ALA A 370 -15.67 24.41 -2.99
N VAL A 371 -15.79 23.46 -3.91
CA VAL A 371 -16.78 22.40 -3.82
C VAL A 371 -16.12 21.18 -3.16
N ASP A 372 -16.67 20.76 -2.03
CA ASP A 372 -16.28 19.52 -1.35
C ASP A 372 -17.12 18.36 -1.93
N ILE A 373 -16.51 17.56 -2.79
CA ILE A 373 -17.20 16.44 -3.43
C ILE A 373 -17.40 15.23 -2.51
N SER A 374 -16.92 15.28 -1.28
CA SER A 374 -17.31 14.30 -0.25
C SER A 374 -18.74 14.53 0.25
N LYS A 375 -19.24 15.79 0.15
CA LYS A 375 -20.56 16.22 0.59
C LYS A 375 -21.56 16.43 -0.54
N THR A 376 -21.07 16.64 -1.78
CA THR A 376 -21.92 16.89 -2.95
C THR A 376 -21.35 16.24 -4.19
N LYS A 377 -22.21 15.89 -5.16
CA LYS A 377 -21.79 15.36 -6.45
C LYS A 377 -21.76 16.48 -7.49
N VAL A 378 -20.80 16.39 -8.43
CA VAL A 378 -20.61 17.34 -9.52
C VAL A 378 -20.81 16.67 -10.87
N THR A 379 -21.23 17.44 -11.88
CA THR A 379 -21.46 16.95 -13.24
C THR A 379 -20.16 16.92 -14.03
N ILE A 380 -19.86 15.78 -14.69
CA ILE A 380 -18.69 15.60 -15.54
C ILE A 380 -19.03 15.96 -16.99
N GLY A 381 -18.32 16.94 -17.56
CA GLY A 381 -18.51 17.39 -18.95
C GLY A 381 -17.66 16.64 -19.96
N ALA A 382 -16.45 16.22 -19.57
CA ALA A 382 -15.52 15.46 -20.39
C ALA A 382 -14.61 14.62 -19.49
N ILE A 383 -14.06 13.53 -20.05
CA ILE A 383 -13.10 12.66 -19.36
C ILE A 383 -11.86 12.53 -20.25
N GLU A 384 -10.70 12.84 -19.73
CA GLU A 384 -9.42 12.86 -20.44
C GLU A 384 -8.35 12.11 -19.64
N TYR A 385 -7.35 11.59 -20.36
CA TYR A 385 -6.20 10.90 -19.78
C TYR A 385 -4.92 11.52 -20.28
N GLU A 386 -4.00 11.83 -19.40
CA GLU A 386 -2.69 12.40 -19.71
C GLU A 386 -1.58 11.43 -19.29
N GLY A 387 -0.48 11.40 -20.05
CA GLY A 387 0.69 10.58 -19.73
C GLY A 387 0.62 9.12 -20.19
N ILE A 388 -0.42 8.72 -20.91
CA ILE A 388 -0.61 7.39 -21.49
C ILE A 388 -1.08 7.46 -22.94
N SER A 389 -1.00 6.34 -23.67
CA SER A 389 -1.46 6.24 -25.04
C SER A 389 -2.99 6.17 -25.14
N ASP A 390 -3.54 6.50 -26.33
CA ASP A 390 -4.98 6.43 -26.60
C ASP A 390 -5.56 5.03 -26.34
N LYS A 391 -4.81 3.97 -26.66
CA LYS A 391 -5.23 2.57 -26.43
C LYS A 391 -5.34 2.23 -24.93
N GLU A 392 -4.42 2.76 -24.13
CA GLU A 392 -4.44 2.61 -22.68
C GLU A 392 -5.60 3.40 -22.09
N ALA A 393 -5.83 4.62 -22.57
CA ALA A 393 -6.96 5.45 -22.18
C ALA A 393 -8.31 4.76 -22.48
N GLU A 394 -8.50 4.18 -23.68
CA GLU A 394 -9.69 3.40 -24.01
C GLU A 394 -9.90 2.21 -23.08
N ARG A 395 -8.82 1.55 -22.67
CA ARG A 395 -8.92 0.41 -21.75
C ARG A 395 -9.33 0.85 -20.34
N LEU A 396 -8.73 1.92 -19.83
CA LEU A 396 -9.12 2.48 -18.54
C LEU A 396 -10.54 3.01 -18.55
N ALA A 397 -10.97 3.65 -19.64
CA ALA A 397 -12.34 4.15 -19.79
C ALA A 397 -13.40 3.03 -19.68
N LYS A 398 -13.09 1.79 -20.12
CA LYS A 398 -13.99 0.64 -19.95
C LYS A 398 -14.16 0.18 -18.49
N MET A 399 -13.30 0.62 -17.59
CA MET A 399 -13.39 0.32 -16.16
C MET A 399 -14.23 1.34 -15.40
N LEU A 400 -14.62 2.45 -16.04
CA LEU A 400 -15.48 3.47 -15.45
C LEU A 400 -16.90 2.95 -15.30
N ASP A 401 -17.51 3.23 -14.17
CA ASP A 401 -18.94 2.98 -13.90
C ASP A 401 -19.81 4.23 -14.15
N PHE A 402 -19.20 5.31 -14.67
CA PHE A 402 -19.85 6.58 -14.99
C PHE A 402 -19.30 7.17 -16.30
N GLY A 403 -20.03 8.11 -16.91
CA GLY A 403 -19.65 8.76 -18.16
C GLY A 403 -19.86 10.26 -18.17
N THR A 404 -19.70 10.85 -19.35
CA THR A 404 -20.01 12.28 -19.58
C THR A 404 -21.48 12.54 -19.36
N GLY A 405 -21.80 13.57 -18.59
CA GLY A 405 -23.16 13.95 -18.17
C GLY A 405 -23.58 13.41 -16.81
N ASP A 406 -22.85 12.45 -16.26
CA ASP A 406 -23.16 11.88 -14.95
C ASP A 406 -22.71 12.78 -13.80
N ARG A 407 -23.35 12.59 -12.65
CA ARG A 407 -22.97 13.25 -11.40
C ARG A 407 -22.10 12.35 -10.53
N VAL A 408 -20.88 12.80 -10.26
CA VAL A 408 -19.83 12.02 -9.60
C VAL A 408 -19.41 12.73 -8.31
N GLY A 409 -19.21 11.97 -7.24
CA GLY A 409 -18.71 12.43 -5.96
C GLY A 409 -17.38 11.76 -5.60
N LYS A 410 -16.91 12.00 -4.37
CA LYS A 410 -15.65 11.44 -3.87
C LYS A 410 -15.65 9.91 -3.91
N ALA A 411 -16.76 9.28 -3.54
CA ALA A 411 -16.84 7.82 -3.47
C ALA A 411 -16.62 7.13 -4.83
N GLU A 412 -17.23 7.67 -5.91
CA GLU A 412 -17.06 7.13 -7.26
C GLU A 412 -15.64 7.39 -7.78
N LEU A 413 -15.03 8.54 -7.46
CA LEU A 413 -13.65 8.84 -7.84
C LEU A 413 -12.64 7.99 -7.06
N ASP A 414 -12.81 7.83 -5.76
CA ASP A 414 -11.95 6.95 -4.95
C ASP A 414 -12.04 5.48 -5.43
N ASP A 415 -13.24 5.03 -5.81
CA ASP A 415 -13.47 3.69 -6.34
C ASP A 415 -12.69 3.47 -7.65
N ILE A 416 -12.80 4.38 -8.61
CA ILE A 416 -12.08 4.24 -9.88
C ILE A 416 -10.57 4.43 -9.72
N MET A 417 -10.13 5.37 -8.86
CA MET A 417 -8.70 5.54 -8.55
C MET A 417 -8.11 4.27 -7.94
N SER A 418 -8.83 3.63 -7.02
CA SER A 418 -8.42 2.35 -6.44
C SER A 418 -8.40 1.22 -7.48
N LYS A 419 -9.38 1.15 -8.40
CA LYS A 419 -9.39 0.19 -9.52
C LYS A 419 -8.16 0.38 -10.43
N TYR A 420 -7.85 1.62 -10.80
CA TYR A 420 -6.70 1.92 -11.66
C TYR A 420 -5.38 1.60 -10.97
N GLN A 421 -5.24 1.97 -9.69
CA GLN A 421 -4.04 1.67 -8.93
C GLN A 421 -3.85 0.17 -8.71
N ALA A 422 -4.94 -0.58 -8.49
CA ALA A 422 -4.90 -2.04 -8.33
C ALA A 422 -4.37 -2.80 -9.55
N THR A 423 -4.30 -2.14 -10.72
CA THR A 423 -3.65 -2.72 -11.90
C THR A 423 -2.14 -2.85 -11.73
N GLY A 424 -1.53 -2.08 -10.80
CA GLY A 424 -0.07 -1.98 -10.64
C GLY A 424 0.65 -1.26 -11.78
N ALA A 425 -0.10 -0.68 -12.72
CA ALA A 425 0.44 -0.06 -13.94
C ALA A 425 1.01 1.34 -13.73
N PHE A 426 0.70 1.98 -12.60
CA PHE A 426 1.03 3.38 -12.38
C PHE A 426 1.98 3.58 -11.20
N ALA A 427 3.08 4.28 -11.44
CA ALA A 427 3.98 4.79 -10.42
C ALA A 427 3.36 6.00 -9.70
N SER A 428 2.58 6.80 -10.46
CA SER A 428 1.82 7.92 -9.91
C SER A 428 0.52 8.07 -10.67
N LEU A 429 -0.55 8.32 -9.96
CA LEU A 429 -1.88 8.48 -10.49
C LEU A 429 -2.60 9.58 -9.69
N SER A 430 -3.18 10.56 -10.35
CA SER A 430 -3.99 11.60 -9.71
C SER A 430 -5.08 12.07 -10.66
N TYR A 431 -6.03 12.84 -10.17
CA TYR A 431 -7.04 13.43 -11.01
C TYR A 431 -7.21 14.93 -10.74
N SER A 432 -7.72 15.63 -11.74
CA SER A 432 -8.16 17.01 -11.62
C SER A 432 -9.55 17.19 -12.22
N LEU A 433 -10.37 18.03 -11.59
CA LEU A 433 -11.65 18.48 -12.09
C LEU A 433 -11.48 19.94 -12.55
N LEU A 434 -11.13 20.10 -13.83
CA LEU A 434 -10.84 21.41 -14.43
C LEU A 434 -12.13 22.14 -14.78
N GLY A 435 -12.12 23.44 -14.61
CA GLY A 435 -13.25 24.34 -14.79
C GLY A 435 -13.59 25.09 -13.51
N THR A 436 -14.22 26.23 -13.66
CA THR A 436 -14.62 27.09 -12.55
C THR A 436 -16.03 26.82 -12.06
N GLU A 437 -16.86 26.18 -12.89
CA GLU A 437 -18.27 25.83 -12.65
C GLU A 437 -18.59 24.52 -13.36
N GLU A 438 -19.70 23.87 -12.95
CA GLU A 438 -20.22 22.67 -13.65
C GLU A 438 -20.67 22.99 -15.08
N PRO A 439 -20.46 22.08 -16.05
CA PRO A 439 -19.86 20.76 -15.88
C PRO A 439 -18.33 20.80 -15.89
N TYR A 440 -17.67 20.02 -15.00
CA TYR A 440 -16.22 19.95 -14.91
C TYR A 440 -15.64 18.97 -15.92
N ARG A 441 -14.39 19.23 -16.34
CA ARG A 441 -13.58 18.29 -17.13
C ARG A 441 -12.71 17.46 -16.17
N LEU A 442 -12.96 16.16 -16.13
CA LEU A 442 -12.19 15.19 -15.34
C LEU A 442 -10.95 14.78 -16.14
N VAL A 443 -9.77 15.06 -15.61
CA VAL A 443 -8.49 14.68 -16.21
C VAL A 443 -7.78 13.73 -15.27
N PHE A 444 -7.45 12.52 -15.74
CA PHE A 444 -6.60 11.58 -15.04
C PHE A 444 -5.14 11.80 -15.47
N HIS A 445 -4.27 12.12 -14.52
CA HIS A 445 -2.84 12.27 -14.73
C HIS A 445 -2.16 10.94 -14.38
N CYS A 446 -1.68 10.25 -15.41
CA CYS A 446 -1.13 8.90 -15.30
C CYS A 446 0.38 8.93 -15.57
N LYS A 447 1.17 8.36 -14.64
CA LYS A 447 2.57 8.07 -14.86
C LYS A 447 2.78 6.58 -14.72
N THR A 448 3.15 5.92 -15.80
CA THR A 448 3.33 4.46 -15.82
C THR A 448 4.48 4.01 -14.93
N SER A 449 4.32 2.84 -14.31
CA SER A 449 5.38 2.15 -13.57
C SER A 449 6.43 1.57 -14.54
N PRO A 450 7.67 1.35 -14.08
CA PRO A 450 8.61 0.53 -14.83
C PRO A 450 8.04 -0.86 -15.14
N ASN A 451 8.31 -1.35 -16.35
CA ASN A 451 7.73 -2.61 -16.82
C ASN A 451 8.35 -3.85 -16.20
N HIS A 452 9.57 -3.74 -15.66
CA HIS A 452 10.32 -4.87 -15.13
C HIS A 452 10.50 -4.78 -13.62
N SER A 453 10.70 -5.92 -12.97
CA SER A 453 10.89 -5.97 -11.52
C SER A 453 11.82 -7.10 -11.08
N ILE A 454 12.53 -6.87 -9.98
CA ILE A 454 13.25 -7.91 -9.24
C ILE A 454 12.63 -8.00 -7.85
N GLY A 455 12.19 -9.19 -7.46
CA GLY A 455 11.64 -9.48 -6.15
C GLY A 455 12.60 -10.30 -5.30
N LEU A 456 12.69 -9.99 -4.01
CA LEU A 456 13.44 -10.73 -3.01
C LEU A 456 12.53 -11.05 -1.82
N GLY A 457 12.33 -12.33 -1.55
CA GLY A 457 11.66 -12.85 -0.37
C GLY A 457 12.60 -13.66 0.50
N PHE A 458 12.34 -13.74 1.78
CA PHE A 458 13.03 -14.68 2.67
C PHE A 458 12.07 -15.19 3.73
N ARG A 459 12.37 -16.41 4.23
CA ARG A 459 11.67 -17.02 5.35
C ARG A 459 12.63 -17.88 6.16
N ILE A 460 12.40 -17.89 7.48
CA ILE A 460 13.06 -18.79 8.43
C ILE A 460 11.95 -19.45 9.24
N ASP A 461 11.91 -20.78 9.30
CA ASP A 461 10.95 -21.51 10.13
C ASP A 461 11.51 -22.84 10.66
N SER A 462 10.82 -23.41 11.64
CA SER A 462 11.23 -24.68 12.28
C SER A 462 11.02 -25.93 11.42
N GLU A 463 10.34 -25.84 10.26
CA GLU A 463 10.07 -26.96 9.37
C GLU A 463 11.04 -27.04 8.19
N GLU A 464 11.47 -25.89 7.64
CA GLU A 464 12.31 -25.82 6.43
C GLU A 464 13.61 -25.01 6.64
N TRP A 465 13.87 -24.55 7.90
CA TRP A 465 14.99 -23.71 8.31
C TRP A 465 14.98 -22.35 7.61
N ALA A 466 15.72 -22.19 6.55
CA ALA A 466 15.84 -20.93 5.84
C ALA A 466 15.57 -21.08 4.34
N SER A 467 14.83 -20.17 3.76
CA SER A 467 14.54 -20.13 2.33
C SER A 467 14.60 -18.71 1.80
N ILE A 468 15.13 -18.55 0.59
CA ILE A 468 15.19 -17.30 -0.16
C ILE A 468 14.37 -17.47 -1.43
N LEU A 469 13.55 -16.47 -1.75
CA LEU A 469 12.78 -16.39 -2.98
C LEU A 469 13.31 -15.25 -3.84
N LEU A 470 13.67 -15.56 -5.07
CA LEU A 470 14.11 -14.59 -6.07
C LEU A 470 13.10 -14.58 -7.21
N ASN A 471 12.75 -13.39 -7.69
CA ASN A 471 11.88 -13.22 -8.86
C ASN A 471 12.48 -12.22 -9.83
N LEU A 472 12.32 -12.50 -11.12
CA LEU A 472 12.59 -11.59 -12.22
C LEU A 472 11.31 -11.48 -13.06
N GLY A 473 10.71 -10.29 -13.08
CA GLY A 473 9.55 -9.97 -13.90
C GLY A 473 9.97 -9.12 -15.11
N ILE A 474 9.59 -9.57 -16.31
CA ILE A 474 9.83 -8.86 -17.58
C ILE A 474 8.48 -8.70 -18.27
N ASN A 475 8.05 -7.47 -18.50
CA ASN A 475 6.76 -7.17 -19.10
C ASN A 475 6.95 -6.28 -20.32
N THR A 476 6.11 -6.45 -21.33
CA THR A 476 6.13 -5.57 -22.52
C THR A 476 5.35 -4.29 -22.31
N ASN A 477 4.33 -4.34 -21.43
CA ASN A 477 3.52 -3.18 -21.02
C ASN A 477 2.94 -3.46 -19.64
N THR A 478 2.63 -2.41 -18.89
CA THR A 478 2.09 -2.54 -17.53
C THR A 478 0.60 -2.88 -17.49
N LEU A 479 -0.20 -2.41 -18.46
CA LEU A 479 -1.65 -2.61 -18.51
C LEU A 479 -2.09 -3.83 -19.30
N TRP A 480 -1.30 -4.29 -20.29
CA TRP A 480 -1.64 -5.40 -21.21
C TRP A 480 -0.39 -5.92 -21.92
N GLY A 481 -0.51 -7.05 -22.61
CA GLY A 481 0.58 -7.62 -23.39
C GLY A 481 1.24 -8.82 -22.74
N SER A 482 2.50 -9.04 -23.06
CA SER A 482 3.26 -10.19 -22.59
C SER A 482 3.93 -9.92 -21.25
N ARG A 483 3.83 -10.87 -20.34
CA ARG A 483 4.54 -10.86 -19.05
C ARG A 483 5.29 -12.17 -18.90
N PHE A 484 6.56 -12.09 -18.56
CA PHE A 484 7.38 -13.23 -18.21
C PHE A 484 7.87 -13.09 -16.77
N ASN A 485 7.66 -14.10 -15.97
CA ASN A 485 8.14 -14.16 -14.58
C ASN A 485 9.00 -15.41 -14.41
N PHE A 486 10.21 -15.23 -13.92
CA PHE A 486 11.06 -16.32 -13.47
C PHE A 486 11.22 -16.23 -11.96
N THR A 487 10.88 -17.30 -11.25
CA THR A 487 10.96 -17.36 -9.79
C THR A 487 11.82 -18.53 -9.37
N ALA A 488 12.76 -18.30 -8.46
CA ALA A 488 13.63 -19.35 -7.90
C ALA A 488 13.54 -19.32 -6.36
N LYS A 489 13.15 -20.45 -5.77
CA LYS A 489 13.23 -20.70 -4.33
C LYS A 489 14.51 -21.49 -4.04
N LEU A 490 15.31 -20.97 -3.13
CA LEU A 490 16.57 -21.55 -2.68
C LEU A 490 16.48 -21.82 -1.17
N GLY A 491 16.76 -23.05 -0.77
CA GLY A 491 16.68 -23.50 0.62
C GLY A 491 16.86 -25.01 0.71
N GLN A 492 16.32 -25.63 1.75
CA GLN A 492 16.25 -27.08 1.88
C GLN A 492 15.49 -27.69 0.68
N ASN A 493 14.39 -27.06 0.30
CA ASN A 493 13.61 -27.39 -0.88
C ASN A 493 13.88 -26.38 -1.99
N LEU A 494 14.16 -26.88 -3.19
CA LEU A 494 14.47 -26.06 -4.36
C LEU A 494 13.25 -26.00 -5.27
N LYS A 495 12.95 -24.84 -5.83
CA LYS A 495 11.93 -24.68 -6.86
C LYS A 495 12.36 -23.61 -7.86
N ALA A 496 12.21 -23.88 -9.14
CA ALA A 496 12.29 -22.89 -10.20
C ALA A 496 10.99 -22.92 -10.99
N ASN A 497 10.49 -21.75 -11.33
CA ASN A 497 9.23 -21.55 -12.06
C ASN A 497 9.45 -20.50 -13.14
N ALA A 498 9.06 -20.80 -14.38
CA ALA A 498 9.00 -19.87 -15.50
C ALA A 498 7.52 -19.75 -15.92
N HIS A 499 6.97 -18.56 -15.85
CA HIS A 499 5.60 -18.27 -16.17
C HIS A 499 5.54 -17.18 -17.24
N TYR A 500 4.91 -17.49 -18.37
CA TYR A 500 4.58 -16.56 -19.43
C TYR A 500 3.08 -16.34 -19.48
N SER A 501 2.64 -15.10 -19.52
CA SER A 501 1.23 -14.73 -19.68
C SER A 501 1.06 -13.72 -20.80
N LEU A 502 0.00 -13.90 -21.59
CA LEU A 502 -0.42 -12.99 -22.66
C LEU A 502 -1.81 -12.47 -22.37
N ASP A 503 -1.88 -11.19 -21.99
CA ASP A 503 -3.12 -10.47 -21.78
C ASP A 503 -3.57 -9.80 -23.09
N ILE A 504 -4.66 -10.31 -23.67
CA ILE A 504 -5.30 -9.77 -24.85
C ILE A 504 -6.60 -9.09 -24.39
N ALA A 505 -6.68 -7.78 -24.52
CA ALA A 505 -7.68 -6.88 -23.94
C ALA A 505 -9.17 -7.35 -23.89
N TRP A 506 -9.57 -8.32 -24.72
CA TRP A 506 -10.96 -8.80 -24.89
C TRP A 506 -11.12 -10.32 -24.68
N LEU A 507 -10.04 -11.02 -24.38
CA LEU A 507 -10.03 -12.47 -24.08
C LEU A 507 -9.50 -12.70 -22.64
N PRO A 508 -9.83 -13.86 -22.05
CA PRO A 508 -9.10 -14.33 -20.86
C PRO A 508 -7.59 -14.39 -21.11
N THR A 509 -6.81 -14.13 -20.07
CA THR A 509 -5.34 -14.19 -20.16
C THR A 509 -4.89 -15.63 -20.46
N ILE A 510 -4.08 -15.79 -21.51
CA ILE A 510 -3.47 -17.08 -21.86
C ILE A 510 -2.16 -17.21 -21.08
N ASN A 511 -1.98 -18.33 -20.42
CA ASN A 511 -0.80 -18.60 -19.58
C ASN A 511 -0.12 -19.90 -20.01
N VAL A 512 1.20 -19.86 -19.95
CA VAL A 512 2.08 -21.04 -20.06
C VAL A 512 3.02 -21.00 -18.87
N GLU A 513 3.06 -22.07 -18.10
CA GLU A 513 3.87 -22.18 -16.89
C GLU A 513 4.64 -23.48 -16.88
N ALA A 514 5.91 -23.44 -16.53
CA ALA A 514 6.76 -24.60 -16.35
C ALA A 514 7.50 -24.48 -15.02
N SER A 515 7.42 -25.51 -14.21
CA SER A 515 8.10 -25.53 -12.91
C SER A 515 8.85 -26.84 -12.70
N ILE A 516 9.97 -26.75 -11.99
CA ILE A 516 10.74 -27.87 -11.49
C ILE A 516 10.97 -27.67 -10.00
N SER A 517 10.76 -28.70 -9.21
CA SER A 517 11.03 -28.66 -7.78
C SER A 517 11.73 -29.93 -7.31
N ARG A 518 12.59 -29.76 -6.32
CA ARG A 518 13.16 -30.86 -5.54
C ARG A 518 12.75 -30.67 -4.09
N TYR A 519 12.11 -31.68 -3.57
CA TYR A 519 11.74 -31.73 -2.16
C TYR A 519 12.63 -32.73 -1.43
N SER A 520 13.02 -32.42 -0.18
CA SER A 520 13.67 -33.34 0.75
C SER A 520 13.16 -33.06 2.15
N GLY A 521 12.64 -34.06 2.83
CA GLY A 521 12.07 -33.93 4.17
C GLY A 521 11.76 -35.26 4.81
N SER A 522 11.16 -35.22 6.00
CA SER A 522 10.77 -36.41 6.76
C SER A 522 9.29 -36.65 6.64
N LEU A 523 8.90 -37.85 6.31
CA LEU A 523 7.54 -38.36 6.30
C LEU A 523 7.38 -39.36 7.42
N ARG A 524 6.30 -39.26 8.19
CA ARG A 524 5.94 -40.28 9.19
C ARG A 524 5.13 -41.38 8.50
N ILE A 525 5.52 -42.64 8.72
CA ILE A 525 4.79 -43.81 8.21
C ILE A 525 3.61 -44.05 9.16
N GLY A 526 2.39 -44.07 8.61
CA GLY A 526 1.17 -44.21 9.36
C GLY A 526 1.17 -45.29 10.41
N GLY A 527 0.64 -45.03 11.60
CA GLY A 527 0.54 -45.98 12.71
C GLY A 527 1.83 -46.33 13.43
N THR A 528 2.99 -45.75 13.01
CA THR A 528 4.31 -46.03 13.61
C THR A 528 5.00 -44.78 14.09
N ASP A 529 6.00 -44.92 14.99
CA ASP A 529 6.92 -43.83 15.37
C ASP A 529 8.14 -43.74 14.43
N ILE A 530 8.04 -44.34 13.24
CA ILE A 530 9.14 -44.38 12.27
C ILE A 530 9.04 -43.16 11.37
N PHE A 531 10.09 -42.35 11.39
CA PHE A 531 10.29 -41.26 10.43
C PHE A 531 11.16 -41.74 9.29
N SER A 532 10.70 -41.52 8.08
CA SER A 532 11.47 -41.87 6.89
C SER A 532 11.82 -40.62 6.10
N GLU A 533 13.06 -40.49 5.73
CA GLU A 533 13.49 -39.47 4.79
C GLU A 533 12.88 -39.77 3.41
N VAL A 534 12.27 -38.72 2.83
CA VAL A 534 11.76 -38.77 1.45
C VAL A 534 12.41 -37.65 0.65
N SER A 535 12.82 -37.97 -0.57
CA SER A 535 13.27 -36.99 -1.54
C SER A 535 12.62 -37.31 -2.90
N TYR A 536 12.16 -36.27 -3.57
CA TYR A 536 11.56 -36.42 -4.91
C TYR A 536 11.80 -35.19 -5.78
N TRP A 537 11.76 -35.41 -7.08
CA TRP A 537 11.67 -34.38 -8.10
C TRP A 537 10.26 -34.32 -8.66
N SER A 538 9.77 -33.09 -8.88
CA SER A 538 8.51 -32.84 -9.57
C SER A 538 8.71 -31.80 -10.66
N HIS A 539 8.19 -32.10 -11.86
CA HIS A 539 8.11 -31.20 -12.99
C HIS A 539 6.64 -30.98 -13.30
N GLN A 540 6.24 -29.75 -13.57
CA GLN A 540 4.86 -29.44 -13.92
C GLN A 540 4.85 -28.41 -15.05
N GLU A 541 4.07 -28.70 -16.09
CA GLU A 541 3.80 -27.81 -17.20
C GLU A 541 2.29 -27.56 -17.28
N LEU A 542 1.91 -26.29 -17.40
CA LEU A 542 0.54 -25.84 -17.46
C LEU A 542 0.32 -24.95 -18.67
N VAL A 543 -0.81 -25.14 -19.38
CA VAL A 543 -1.33 -24.22 -20.37
C VAL A 543 -2.78 -23.92 -19.99
N TYR A 544 -3.05 -22.65 -19.63
CA TYR A 544 -4.36 -22.33 -19.06
C TYR A 544 -4.85 -20.92 -19.39
N LEU A 545 -6.15 -20.76 -19.24
CA LEU A 545 -6.82 -19.46 -19.25
C LEU A 545 -7.02 -18.98 -17.81
N SER A 546 -6.70 -17.72 -17.55
CA SER A 546 -6.97 -17.04 -16.28
C SER A 546 -7.80 -15.77 -16.49
N ASP A 547 -8.15 -15.10 -15.38
CA ASP A 547 -8.96 -13.89 -15.35
C ASP A 547 -10.36 -14.06 -15.91
N VAL A 548 -10.83 -15.31 -15.96
CA VAL A 548 -12.24 -15.62 -16.23
C VAL A 548 -13.04 -15.27 -14.97
N ARG A 549 -13.73 -14.12 -14.99
CA ARG A 549 -14.47 -13.64 -13.83
C ARG A 549 -15.95 -13.99 -13.94
N TRP A 550 -16.48 -14.64 -12.92
CA TRP A 550 -17.91 -14.78 -12.71
C TRP A 550 -18.29 -14.14 -11.38
N LYS A 551 -18.88 -12.95 -11.43
CA LYS A 551 -19.13 -12.11 -10.25
C LYS A 551 -17.80 -11.80 -9.52
N ARG A 552 -17.62 -12.34 -8.31
CA ARG A 552 -16.42 -12.17 -7.46
C ARG A 552 -15.51 -13.39 -7.44
N ILE A 553 -15.79 -14.42 -8.25
CA ILE A 553 -14.97 -15.63 -8.33
C ILE A 553 -14.06 -15.50 -9.55
N ASN A 554 -12.77 -15.71 -9.33
CA ASN A 554 -11.78 -15.82 -10.38
C ASN A 554 -11.54 -17.29 -10.70
N PHE A 555 -11.62 -17.65 -11.97
CA PHE A 555 -11.39 -19.00 -12.44
C PHE A 555 -10.10 -19.09 -13.26
N LYS A 556 -9.44 -20.24 -13.11
CA LYS A 556 -8.37 -20.72 -14.00
C LYS A 556 -8.75 -22.10 -14.49
N THR A 557 -8.54 -22.40 -15.76
CA THR A 557 -8.78 -23.73 -16.30
C THR A 557 -7.84 -24.01 -17.46
N GLY A 558 -7.40 -25.24 -17.58
CA GLY A 558 -6.46 -25.61 -18.62
C GLY A 558 -6.03 -27.07 -18.58
N ILE A 559 -4.91 -27.31 -19.24
CA ILE A 559 -4.26 -28.61 -19.35
C ILE A 559 -3.03 -28.58 -18.46
N LYS A 560 -2.79 -29.66 -17.75
CA LYS A 560 -1.57 -29.88 -16.98
C LYS A 560 -0.85 -31.14 -17.45
N ASN A 561 0.47 -31.10 -17.41
CA ASN A 561 1.33 -32.26 -17.36
C ASN A 561 2.10 -32.22 -16.05
N GLN A 562 2.17 -33.34 -15.33
CA GLN A 562 2.87 -33.46 -14.07
C GLN A 562 3.67 -34.74 -13.97
N TYR A 563 4.97 -34.59 -13.94
CA TYR A 563 5.91 -35.67 -13.72
C TYR A 563 6.45 -35.63 -12.30
N ASN A 564 6.38 -36.77 -11.61
CA ASN A 564 6.92 -36.98 -10.26
C ASN A 564 7.86 -38.17 -10.24
N ASN A 565 8.95 -38.05 -9.49
CA ASN A 565 9.93 -39.11 -9.32
C ASN A 565 10.46 -39.11 -7.87
N VAL A 566 10.06 -40.11 -7.10
CA VAL A 566 10.52 -40.35 -5.73
C VAL A 566 11.83 -41.11 -5.74
N ASP A 567 12.83 -40.63 -5.00
CA ASP A 567 14.13 -41.31 -4.92
C ASP A 567 14.01 -42.68 -4.20
N SER A 568 14.10 -43.74 -4.98
CA SER A 568 14.01 -45.12 -4.48
C SER A 568 15.15 -45.55 -3.54
N ARG A 569 16.18 -44.70 -3.40
CA ARG A 569 17.31 -44.96 -2.48
C ARG A 569 17.01 -44.49 -1.07
N THR A 570 16.04 -43.65 -0.85
CA THR A 570 15.57 -43.26 0.49
C THR A 570 14.89 -44.44 1.17
N LEU A 571 14.85 -44.43 2.51
CA LEU A 571 14.15 -45.50 3.25
C LEU A 571 12.68 -45.59 2.84
N PHE A 572 12.04 -44.45 2.68
CA PHE A 572 10.66 -44.36 2.17
C PHE A 572 10.50 -44.98 0.79
N GLY A 573 11.37 -44.63 -0.16
CA GLY A 573 11.34 -45.18 -1.51
C GLY A 573 11.58 -46.69 -1.53
N GLN A 574 12.43 -47.20 -0.63
CA GLN A 574 12.69 -48.63 -0.47
C GLN A 574 11.46 -49.38 0.08
N LEU A 575 10.83 -48.84 1.15
CA LEU A 575 9.63 -49.44 1.72
C LEU A 575 8.48 -49.44 0.72
N VAL A 576 8.20 -48.31 0.05
CA VAL A 576 7.15 -48.24 -0.98
C VAL A 576 7.45 -49.22 -2.15
N SER A 577 8.69 -49.38 -2.59
CA SER A 577 9.05 -50.31 -3.68
C SER A 577 8.99 -51.77 -3.28
N GLN A 578 8.99 -52.11 -1.99
CA GLN A 578 8.78 -53.45 -1.46
C GLN A 578 7.28 -53.79 -1.29
N GLU A 579 6.51 -52.85 -0.82
CA GLU A 579 5.06 -52.99 -0.58
C GLU A 579 4.22 -52.79 -1.84
N PHE A 580 4.64 -51.84 -2.70
CA PHE A 580 3.94 -51.47 -3.93
C PHE A 580 4.83 -51.64 -5.15
N SER A 581 4.29 -51.58 -6.33
CA SER A 581 5.06 -51.55 -7.58
C SER A 581 5.98 -50.32 -7.65
N LYS A 582 7.15 -50.44 -8.31
CA LYS A 582 8.02 -49.29 -8.59
C LYS A 582 7.32 -48.17 -9.39
N ASP A 583 6.26 -48.53 -10.09
CA ASP A 583 5.45 -47.59 -10.89
C ASP A 583 4.68 -46.56 -10.04
N VAL A 584 4.59 -46.81 -8.73
CA VAL A 584 4.01 -45.84 -7.76
C VAL A 584 4.99 -44.75 -7.40
N LEU A 585 6.31 -44.98 -7.54
CA LEU A 585 7.36 -43.99 -7.25
C LEU A 585 7.56 -43.01 -8.39
N VAL A 586 7.16 -43.36 -9.61
CA VAL A 586 7.30 -42.52 -10.80
C VAL A 586 5.94 -42.37 -11.48
N GLY A 587 5.57 -41.18 -11.81
CA GLY A 587 4.34 -40.92 -12.53
C GLY A 587 4.48 -39.69 -13.43
N ASP A 588 3.95 -39.79 -14.65
CA ASP A 588 3.87 -38.72 -15.62
C ASP A 588 2.41 -38.66 -16.09
N TYR A 589 1.68 -37.64 -15.61
CA TYR A 589 0.24 -37.53 -15.73
C TYR A 589 -0.16 -36.34 -16.57
N ILE A 590 -1.06 -36.58 -17.52
CA ILE A 590 -1.70 -35.51 -18.30
C ILE A 590 -3.16 -35.39 -17.89
N GLY A 591 -3.58 -34.21 -17.59
CA GLY A 591 -4.92 -33.93 -17.07
C GLY A 591 -5.46 -32.57 -17.43
N LEU A 592 -6.73 -32.39 -17.07
CA LEU A 592 -7.41 -31.08 -17.07
C LEU A 592 -7.49 -30.58 -15.63
N PHE A 593 -7.45 -29.26 -15.46
CA PHE A 593 -7.70 -28.67 -14.16
C PHE A 593 -8.62 -27.46 -14.23
N ALA A 594 -9.33 -27.22 -13.15
CA ALA A 594 -10.14 -26.01 -12.94
C ALA A 594 -9.98 -25.55 -11.49
N ASN A 595 -9.58 -24.31 -11.31
CA ASN A 595 -9.45 -23.69 -9.99
C ASN A 595 -10.35 -22.46 -9.92
N GLY A 596 -11.00 -22.27 -8.78
CA GLY A 596 -11.80 -21.07 -8.53
C GLY A 596 -11.47 -20.51 -7.16
N HIS A 597 -11.42 -19.17 -7.07
CA HIS A 597 -11.13 -18.48 -5.83
C HIS A 597 -12.04 -17.27 -5.63
N TYR A 598 -12.71 -17.23 -4.46
CA TYR A 598 -13.44 -16.10 -3.93
C TYR A 598 -12.70 -15.56 -2.71
N TYR A 599 -12.37 -14.26 -2.69
CA TYR A 599 -11.54 -13.68 -1.65
C TYR A 599 -12.03 -12.29 -1.27
N THR A 600 -12.36 -12.11 0.01
CA THR A 600 -12.81 -10.84 0.57
C THR A 600 -12.11 -10.49 1.89
N LEU A 601 -11.06 -11.23 2.25
CA LEU A 601 -10.29 -10.92 3.46
C LEU A 601 -9.64 -9.55 3.34
N ASP A 602 -9.69 -8.77 4.42
CA ASP A 602 -9.11 -7.42 4.51
C ASP A 602 -7.58 -7.42 4.64
N ASP A 603 -7.01 -8.48 5.23
CA ASP A 603 -5.56 -8.71 5.32
C ASP A 603 -5.22 -10.14 4.88
N TYR A 604 -3.97 -10.36 4.48
CA TYR A 604 -3.53 -11.68 4.04
C TYR A 604 -3.12 -12.60 5.20
N TYR A 605 -2.35 -12.08 6.17
CA TYR A 605 -1.81 -12.85 7.27
C TYR A 605 -2.66 -12.79 8.54
N TYR A 606 -3.17 -11.62 8.88
CA TYR A 606 -3.97 -11.40 10.09
C TYR A 606 -5.33 -10.75 9.79
N PRO A 607 -6.16 -11.39 8.93
CA PRO A 607 -7.44 -10.82 8.58
C PRO A 607 -8.35 -10.68 9.81
N GLU A 608 -9.06 -9.56 9.88
CA GLU A 608 -10.04 -9.27 10.95
C GLU A 608 -11.49 -9.54 10.51
N ARG A 609 -11.73 -9.63 9.19
CA ARG A 609 -13.04 -9.91 8.59
C ARG A 609 -12.92 -10.45 7.18
N GLY A 610 -14.01 -11.08 6.72
CA GLY A 610 -14.14 -11.55 5.35
C GLY A 610 -14.12 -13.05 5.22
N VAL A 611 -14.13 -13.51 3.97
CA VAL A 611 -14.19 -14.92 3.58
C VAL A 611 -13.19 -15.19 2.48
N SER A 612 -12.48 -16.32 2.56
CA SER A 612 -11.72 -16.90 1.46
C SER A 612 -12.29 -18.29 1.18
N PHE A 613 -12.69 -18.52 -0.07
CA PHE A 613 -13.12 -19.84 -0.53
C PHE A 613 -12.34 -20.18 -1.78
N ALA A 614 -11.74 -21.35 -1.80
CA ALA A 614 -11.06 -21.89 -2.96
C ALA A 614 -11.57 -23.31 -3.28
N PHE A 615 -11.61 -23.64 -4.55
CA PHE A 615 -11.77 -25.00 -4.98
C PHE A 615 -10.75 -25.34 -6.05
N ASP A 616 -10.30 -26.60 -6.07
CA ASP A 616 -9.44 -27.16 -7.09
C ASP A 616 -10.02 -28.49 -7.56
N ALA A 617 -10.24 -28.61 -8.86
CA ALA A 617 -10.68 -29.84 -9.50
C ALA A 617 -9.67 -30.26 -10.55
N ASN A 618 -9.17 -31.50 -10.46
CA ASN A 618 -8.23 -32.06 -11.42
C ASN A 618 -8.78 -33.37 -11.97
N TYR A 619 -8.63 -33.58 -13.26
CA TYR A 619 -9.00 -34.82 -13.95
C TYR A 619 -7.79 -35.31 -14.74
N ASP A 620 -7.06 -36.24 -14.18
CA ASP A 620 -5.92 -36.88 -14.81
C ASP A 620 -6.41 -38.09 -15.62
N PHE A 621 -6.36 -37.98 -16.94
CA PHE A 621 -6.95 -38.94 -17.84
C PHE A 621 -5.91 -39.84 -18.54
N LEU A 622 -4.62 -39.54 -18.42
CA LEU A 622 -3.55 -40.29 -19.05
C LEU A 622 -2.31 -40.35 -18.12
N LYS A 623 -1.73 -41.54 -17.98
CA LYS A 623 -0.42 -41.76 -17.38
C LYS A 623 0.54 -42.22 -18.47
N ALA A 624 1.57 -41.48 -18.77
CA ALA A 624 2.53 -41.82 -19.81
C ALA A 624 3.26 -43.15 -19.49
N GLY A 625 3.28 -44.04 -20.47
CA GLY A 625 3.89 -45.34 -20.32
C GLY A 625 3.02 -46.45 -19.67
N SER A 626 1.77 -46.15 -19.30
CA SER A 626 0.80 -47.13 -18.79
C SER A 626 -0.38 -47.25 -19.76
N SER A 627 -0.72 -48.49 -20.17
CA SER A 627 -1.88 -48.79 -21.00
C SER A 627 -3.16 -48.99 -20.17
N ASP A 628 -3.01 -49.26 -18.88
CA ASP A 628 -4.10 -49.74 -17.99
C ASP A 628 -4.39 -48.66 -16.90
N PHE A 629 -3.99 -47.40 -17.12
CA PHE A 629 -4.28 -46.30 -16.20
C PHE A 629 -5.76 -46.00 -16.15
N SER A 630 -6.33 -46.08 -14.95
CA SER A 630 -7.70 -45.60 -14.69
C SER A 630 -7.69 -44.11 -14.40
N PRO A 631 -8.54 -43.33 -15.11
CA PRO A 631 -8.61 -41.86 -14.85
C PRO A 631 -8.86 -41.55 -13.39
N MET A 632 -8.23 -40.48 -12.92
CA MET A 632 -8.31 -40.04 -11.54
C MET A 632 -8.94 -38.63 -11.50
N PHE A 633 -9.90 -38.43 -10.61
CA PHE A 633 -10.49 -37.13 -10.33
C PHE A 633 -10.17 -36.74 -8.90
N THR A 634 -9.59 -35.56 -8.71
CA THR A 634 -9.33 -35.00 -7.37
C THR A 634 -10.11 -33.72 -7.21
N LEU A 635 -10.70 -33.55 -6.05
CA LEU A 635 -11.49 -32.38 -5.69
C LEU A 635 -10.99 -31.85 -4.34
N ARG A 636 -10.77 -30.53 -4.24
CA ARG A 636 -10.39 -29.86 -3.01
C ARG A 636 -11.25 -28.62 -2.79
N PHE A 637 -11.66 -28.42 -1.54
CA PHE A 637 -12.32 -27.20 -1.07
C PHE A 637 -11.58 -26.68 0.15
N ASP A 638 -11.24 -25.39 0.11
CA ASP A 638 -10.68 -24.68 1.25
C ASP A 638 -11.60 -23.50 1.56
N LEU A 639 -12.07 -23.41 2.80
CA LEU A 639 -12.94 -22.33 3.29
C LEU A 639 -12.38 -21.73 4.56
N LYS A 640 -12.00 -20.47 4.50
CA LYS A 640 -11.60 -19.67 5.66
C LYS A 640 -12.60 -18.54 5.88
N ASN A 641 -13.15 -18.46 7.07
CA ASN A 641 -14.18 -17.48 7.42
C ASN A 641 -13.80 -16.75 8.71
N ILE A 642 -13.90 -15.43 8.71
CA ILE A 642 -13.52 -14.57 9.81
C ILE A 642 -14.76 -13.86 10.34
N PHE A 643 -15.13 -14.14 11.60
CA PHE A 643 -16.25 -13.54 12.29
C PHE A 643 -15.73 -12.54 13.33
N PRO A 644 -15.84 -11.22 13.10
CA PRO A 644 -15.48 -10.23 14.12
C PRO A 644 -16.48 -10.32 15.28
N LEU A 645 -15.98 -10.55 16.49
CA LEU A 645 -16.79 -10.64 17.72
C LEU A 645 -16.86 -9.29 18.47
N GLY A 646 -16.15 -8.26 17.96
CA GLY A 646 -16.02 -6.94 18.59
C GLY A 646 -14.89 -6.87 19.62
N GLY A 647 -14.51 -5.63 20.03
CA GLY A 647 -13.48 -5.43 21.05
C GLY A 647 -12.09 -5.99 20.68
N ARG A 648 -11.70 -6.01 19.39
CA ARG A 648 -10.44 -6.58 18.90
C ARG A 648 -10.35 -8.11 18.99
N LEU A 649 -11.51 -8.79 19.01
CA LEU A 649 -11.62 -10.23 19.07
C LEU A 649 -12.25 -10.75 17.77
N ALA A 650 -11.68 -11.78 17.17
CA ALA A 650 -12.21 -12.46 15.98
C ALA A 650 -12.21 -13.97 16.18
N LEU A 651 -13.24 -14.63 15.65
CA LEU A 651 -13.31 -16.08 15.52
C LEU A 651 -13.05 -16.44 14.07
N ILE A 652 -12.05 -17.27 13.83
CA ILE A 652 -11.68 -17.77 12.53
C ILE A 652 -12.02 -19.25 12.43
N SER A 653 -12.73 -19.64 11.38
CA SER A 653 -12.89 -21.06 11.01
C SER A 653 -12.11 -21.32 9.73
N ASP A 654 -11.33 -22.39 9.72
CA ASP A 654 -10.57 -22.86 8.55
C ASP A 654 -10.93 -24.31 8.30
N ILE A 655 -11.45 -24.61 7.11
CA ILE A 655 -11.99 -25.92 6.72
C ILE A 655 -11.35 -26.35 5.43
N HIS A 656 -10.86 -27.59 5.40
CA HIS A 656 -10.29 -28.22 4.23
C HIS A 656 -10.99 -29.55 3.97
N LEU A 657 -11.38 -29.77 2.74
CA LEU A 657 -11.89 -31.05 2.24
C LEU A 657 -11.10 -31.43 1.00
N ARG A 658 -10.63 -32.65 0.92
CA ARG A 658 -10.00 -33.16 -0.28
C ARG A 658 -10.39 -34.61 -0.52
N ASP A 659 -10.84 -34.87 -1.75
CA ASP A 659 -11.34 -36.16 -2.19
C ASP A 659 -10.57 -36.64 -3.42
N ILE A 660 -10.25 -37.92 -3.44
CA ILE A 660 -9.67 -38.60 -4.58
C ILE A 660 -10.64 -39.68 -5.04
N TYR A 661 -11.01 -39.63 -6.30
CA TYR A 661 -11.85 -40.63 -6.97
C TYR A 661 -11.04 -41.27 -8.10
N THR A 662 -10.88 -42.59 -8.04
CA THR A 662 -10.24 -43.36 -9.09
C THR A 662 -11.07 -44.61 -9.39
N ALA A 663 -11.06 -45.04 -10.65
CA ALA A 663 -11.72 -46.26 -11.04
C ALA A 663 -10.87 -47.52 -10.71
N SER A 664 -9.63 -47.37 -10.30
CA SER A 664 -8.80 -48.47 -9.76
C SER A 664 -9.37 -48.88 -8.42
N GLU A 665 -9.72 -50.17 -8.27
CA GLU A 665 -10.15 -50.69 -6.98
C GLU A 665 -9.00 -50.49 -5.97
N THR A 666 -9.26 -49.80 -4.90
CA THR A 666 -8.40 -49.75 -3.72
C THR A 666 -8.59 -51.07 -2.98
N ILE A 667 -7.61 -51.91 -3.02
CA ILE A 667 -7.64 -53.15 -2.26
C ILE A 667 -6.96 -52.85 -0.90
N ASP A 668 -7.47 -53.47 0.16
CA ASP A 668 -7.06 -53.32 1.54
C ASP A 668 -5.54 -53.62 1.74
N LEU A 669 -4.86 -52.85 2.54
CA LEU A 669 -3.43 -52.99 2.82
C LEU A 669 -3.03 -54.36 3.41
N GLU A 670 -3.96 -55.12 4.01
CA GLU A 670 -3.75 -56.50 4.44
C GLU A 670 -3.85 -57.53 3.29
N GLY A 671 -4.33 -57.16 2.10
CA GLY A 671 -4.61 -58.01 0.95
C GLY A 671 -3.65 -57.83 -0.26
N GLY A 672 -2.65 -57.02 -0.20
CA GLY A 672 -1.67 -56.82 -1.29
C GLY A 672 -2.19 -55.93 -2.41
N VAL A 673 -2.34 -54.65 -2.17
CA VAL A 673 -2.92 -53.71 -3.10
C VAL A 673 -1.90 -53.07 -3.99
N HIS A 674 -2.23 -52.95 -5.24
CA HIS A 674 -1.51 -52.13 -6.20
C HIS A 674 -2.36 -50.87 -6.47
N ARG A 675 -1.97 -49.74 -5.87
CA ARG A 675 -2.42 -48.43 -6.33
C ARG A 675 -1.65 -48.07 -7.60
N ASP A 676 -2.36 -47.82 -8.68
CA ASP A 676 -1.77 -47.37 -9.96
C ASP A 676 -1.53 -45.86 -10.03
N ILE A 677 -1.64 -45.17 -8.91
CA ILE A 677 -1.38 -43.74 -8.79
C ILE A 677 -0.08 -43.45 -8.04
N SER A 678 0.63 -42.40 -8.43
CA SER A 678 1.81 -41.98 -7.68
C SER A 678 1.44 -41.62 -6.26
N ILE A 679 2.24 -42.02 -5.29
CA ILE A 679 2.04 -41.65 -3.88
C ILE A 679 1.97 -40.14 -3.65
N LEU A 680 2.60 -39.36 -4.51
CA LEU A 680 2.58 -37.91 -4.43
C LEU A 680 1.22 -37.28 -4.79
N HIS A 681 0.30 -38.02 -5.38
CA HIS A 681 -1.09 -37.62 -5.59
C HIS A 681 -1.99 -37.89 -4.39
N SER A 682 -1.54 -38.73 -3.47
CA SER A 682 -2.26 -39.10 -2.26
C SER A 682 -2.38 -37.92 -1.29
N ASN A 683 -3.21 -38.10 -0.28
CA ASN A 683 -3.43 -37.08 0.76
C ASN A 683 -2.36 -37.15 1.85
N PHE A 684 -1.86 -36.00 2.23
CA PHE A 684 -0.92 -35.83 3.34
C PHE A 684 -1.39 -34.72 4.26
N ILE A 685 -1.30 -34.91 5.56
CA ILE A 685 -1.63 -33.91 6.56
C ILE A 685 -0.42 -33.56 7.42
N GLY A 686 -0.41 -32.36 7.96
CA GLY A 686 0.60 -31.90 8.91
C GLY A 686 1.31 -30.63 8.44
N GLY A 687 2.13 -30.07 9.31
CA GLY A 687 2.80 -28.81 9.06
C GLY A 687 1.87 -27.60 9.09
N SER A 688 2.46 -26.41 8.99
CA SER A 688 1.75 -25.14 9.15
C SER A 688 1.30 -24.50 7.84
N MET A 689 1.80 -24.95 6.69
CA MET A 689 1.55 -24.35 5.38
C MET A 689 0.98 -25.34 4.38
N SER A 690 -0.06 -24.90 3.64
CA SER A 690 -0.70 -25.69 2.58
C SER A 690 0.21 -25.87 1.36
N ARG A 691 0.08 -27.01 0.68
CA ARG A 691 0.76 -27.34 -0.60
C ARG A 691 2.28 -27.20 -0.55
N ARG A 692 2.86 -27.29 0.62
CA ARG A 692 4.30 -27.18 0.80
C ARG A 692 5.05 -28.38 0.24
N TYR A 693 4.47 -29.56 0.43
CA TYR A 693 5.09 -30.85 0.09
C TYR A 693 4.59 -31.37 -1.25
N THR A 694 3.31 -31.57 -1.39
CA THR A 694 2.64 -32.07 -2.59
C THR A 694 1.34 -31.31 -2.85
N GLU A 695 0.69 -31.53 -3.98
CA GLU A 695 -0.66 -31.00 -4.22
C GLU A 695 -1.70 -31.57 -3.23
N GLY A 696 -1.47 -32.79 -2.75
CA GLY A 696 -2.31 -33.47 -1.76
C GLY A 696 -2.08 -33.06 -0.32
N HIS A 697 -1.17 -32.12 -0.05
CA HIS A 697 -0.86 -31.68 1.30
C HIS A 697 -1.95 -30.75 1.87
N ILE A 698 -2.44 -31.10 3.06
CA ILE A 698 -3.41 -30.33 3.85
C ILE A 698 -2.70 -29.92 5.15
N PRO A 699 -2.65 -28.62 5.49
CA PRO A 699 -2.04 -28.18 6.73
C PRO A 699 -2.88 -28.64 7.93
N PHE A 700 -2.20 -29.11 8.97
CA PHE A 700 -2.84 -29.41 10.23
C PHE A 700 -1.88 -29.06 11.36
N PHE A 701 -2.16 -27.93 12.04
CA PHE A 701 -1.33 -27.49 13.16
C PHE A 701 -1.31 -28.56 14.26
N GLY A 702 -0.12 -28.77 14.83
CA GLY A 702 0.06 -29.78 15.85
C GLY A 702 0.76 -31.04 15.37
N ILE A 703 0.78 -31.33 14.09
CA ILE A 703 1.57 -32.44 13.51
C ILE A 703 2.77 -31.82 12.81
N ASN A 704 3.96 -31.99 13.43
CA ASN A 704 5.20 -31.37 12.92
C ASN A 704 5.76 -32.01 11.66
N ASN A 705 5.39 -33.26 11.42
CA ASN A 705 5.81 -34.04 10.23
C ASN A 705 4.59 -34.42 9.42
N VAL A 706 4.79 -34.62 8.13
CA VAL A 706 3.71 -34.96 7.22
C VAL A 706 3.31 -36.41 7.40
N LEU A 707 2.02 -36.69 7.54
CA LEU A 707 1.43 -38.02 7.63
C LEU A 707 0.66 -38.32 6.35
N PHE A 708 0.80 -39.57 5.85
CA PHE A 708 -0.07 -40.10 4.83
C PHE A 708 -1.43 -40.46 5.40
N VAL A 709 -2.51 -40.15 4.69
CA VAL A 709 -3.89 -40.40 5.11
C VAL A 709 -4.73 -40.90 3.92
N GLU A 710 -5.96 -41.27 4.19
CA GLU A 710 -6.86 -41.90 3.23
C GLU A 710 -7.33 -40.96 2.11
N ASP A 711 -8.13 -41.49 1.16
CA ASP A 711 -8.51 -40.81 -0.08
C ASP A 711 -9.47 -39.67 0.14
N HIS A 712 -10.29 -39.70 1.16
CA HIS A 712 -11.24 -38.68 1.54
C HIS A 712 -10.86 -38.08 2.88
N VAL A 713 -10.59 -36.78 2.90
CA VAL A 713 -10.07 -36.08 4.09
C VAL A 713 -10.91 -34.85 4.40
N PHE A 714 -11.30 -34.74 5.64
CA PHE A 714 -11.86 -33.53 6.23
C PHE A 714 -10.92 -33.01 7.32
N SER A 715 -10.56 -31.73 7.27
CA SER A 715 -9.83 -31.04 8.33
C SER A 715 -10.53 -29.74 8.67
N GLY A 716 -10.76 -29.50 9.96
CA GLY A 716 -11.39 -28.28 10.45
C GLY A 716 -10.65 -27.71 11.64
N SER A 717 -10.49 -26.41 11.69
CA SER A 717 -9.95 -25.69 12.84
C SER A 717 -10.76 -24.44 13.20
N LEU A 718 -10.72 -24.10 14.47
CA LEU A 718 -11.24 -22.87 15.04
C LEU A 718 -10.11 -22.14 15.75
N GLU A 719 -9.97 -20.84 15.46
CA GLU A 719 -9.01 -19.94 16.07
C GLU A 719 -9.78 -18.78 16.71
N LEU A 720 -9.58 -18.57 18.01
CA LEU A 720 -10.03 -17.37 18.69
C LEU A 720 -8.84 -16.41 18.81
N ARG A 721 -8.86 -15.33 18.03
CA ARG A 721 -7.78 -14.35 17.93
C ARG A 721 -8.13 -13.07 18.66
N TYR A 722 -7.20 -12.60 19.47
CA TYR A 722 -7.26 -11.32 20.17
C TYR A 722 -6.09 -10.43 19.74
N ASN A 723 -6.37 -9.15 19.42
CA ASN A 723 -5.37 -8.12 19.12
C ASN A 723 -5.25 -7.17 20.32
N PRO A 724 -4.31 -7.38 21.25
CA PRO A 724 -4.16 -6.52 22.43
C PRO A 724 -3.64 -5.12 22.07
N ILE A 725 -2.63 -5.03 21.19
CA ILE A 725 -1.93 -3.79 20.88
C ILE A 725 -1.46 -3.80 19.41
N GLY A 726 -2.10 -3.00 18.58
CA GLY A 726 -1.64 -2.74 17.21
C GLY A 726 -1.43 -4.01 16.39
N LYS A 727 -0.18 -4.35 16.10
CA LYS A 727 0.22 -5.48 15.25
C LYS A 727 0.52 -6.80 16.00
N LEU A 728 0.18 -6.86 17.30
CA LEU A 728 0.37 -8.05 18.13
C LEU A 728 -0.92 -8.87 18.20
N TYR A 729 -0.85 -10.17 17.95
CA TYR A 729 -1.97 -11.08 17.94
C TYR A 729 -1.71 -12.25 18.88
N VAL A 730 -2.72 -12.65 19.63
CA VAL A 730 -2.70 -13.81 20.53
C VAL A 730 -3.88 -14.68 20.17
N SER A 731 -3.64 -15.94 19.86
CA SER A 731 -4.68 -16.86 19.40
C SER A 731 -4.72 -18.13 20.24
N ALA A 732 -5.92 -18.65 20.45
CA ALA A 732 -6.16 -20.00 20.90
C ALA A 732 -6.75 -20.82 19.75
N LEU A 733 -6.21 -22.01 19.51
CA LEU A 733 -6.57 -22.86 18.38
C LEU A 733 -7.07 -24.22 18.86
N ALA A 734 -8.06 -24.75 18.16
CA ALA A 734 -8.54 -26.11 18.29
C ALA A 734 -8.80 -26.68 16.88
N GLY A 735 -8.37 -27.89 16.62
CA GLY A 735 -8.55 -28.52 15.32
C GLY A 735 -8.87 -30.00 15.44
N LEU A 736 -9.51 -30.53 14.41
CA LEU A 736 -9.79 -31.93 14.24
C LEU A 736 -9.62 -32.34 12.76
N MET A 737 -9.29 -33.59 12.54
CA MET A 737 -9.16 -34.16 11.21
C MET A 737 -9.69 -35.59 11.19
N GLU A 738 -10.32 -35.96 10.12
CA GLU A 738 -10.74 -37.31 9.82
C GLU A 738 -10.43 -37.68 8.39
N SER A 739 -10.01 -38.90 8.15
CA SER A 739 -9.84 -39.47 6.83
C SER A 739 -10.54 -40.82 6.70
N ASN A 740 -11.01 -41.15 5.51
CA ASN A 740 -11.66 -42.42 5.23
C ASN A 740 -11.47 -42.84 3.78
N TYR A 741 -11.60 -44.14 3.50
CA TYR A 741 -11.52 -44.72 2.17
C TYR A 741 -12.70 -44.36 1.29
N THR A 742 -13.85 -44.02 1.88
CA THR A 742 -15.05 -43.63 1.13
C THR A 742 -15.71 -42.37 1.73
N LEU A 743 -16.21 -41.53 0.86
CA LEU A 743 -16.89 -40.30 1.25
C LEU A 743 -18.15 -40.57 2.11
N ASP A 744 -18.86 -41.67 1.82
CA ASP A 744 -20.04 -42.09 2.58
C ASP A 744 -19.68 -42.34 4.05
N ARG A 745 -18.59 -43.08 4.31
CA ARG A 745 -18.15 -43.33 5.67
C ARG A 745 -17.62 -42.08 6.37
N LEU A 746 -16.88 -41.25 5.65
CA LEU A 746 -16.42 -39.95 6.19
C LEU A 746 -17.60 -39.12 6.73
N ILE A 747 -18.77 -39.19 6.08
CA ILE A 747 -19.95 -38.46 6.46
C ILE A 747 -20.79 -39.20 7.53
N THR A 748 -20.99 -40.52 7.37
CA THR A 748 -21.93 -41.31 8.19
C THR A 748 -21.32 -41.83 9.48
N GLU A 749 -19.99 -42.07 9.50
CA GLU A 749 -19.26 -42.68 10.61
C GLU A 749 -18.25 -41.68 11.20
N PHE A 750 -18.58 -40.38 11.18
CA PHE A 750 -17.64 -39.30 11.57
C PHE A 750 -17.05 -39.54 12.96
N ASN A 751 -15.76 -39.81 13.02
CA ASN A 751 -14.99 -40.08 14.23
C ASN A 751 -13.55 -39.58 14.03
N PRO A 752 -13.24 -38.34 14.40
CA PRO A 752 -11.94 -37.72 14.12
C PRO A 752 -10.73 -38.56 14.50
N ASP A 753 -9.83 -38.77 13.55
CA ASP A 753 -8.58 -39.48 13.76
C ASP A 753 -7.61 -38.71 14.64
N TYR A 754 -7.59 -37.37 14.44
CA TYR A 754 -6.65 -36.49 15.13
C TYR A 754 -7.33 -35.23 15.67
N TYR A 755 -6.89 -34.84 16.89
CA TYR A 755 -7.24 -33.59 17.55
C TYR A 755 -5.99 -32.79 17.86
N ALA A 756 -6.05 -31.47 17.72
CA ALA A 756 -4.99 -30.58 18.11
C ALA A 756 -5.53 -29.37 18.88
N PHE A 757 -4.75 -28.92 19.85
CA PHE A 757 -4.98 -27.68 20.57
C PHE A 757 -3.71 -26.84 20.52
N GLY A 758 -3.82 -25.54 20.41
CA GLY A 758 -2.66 -24.65 20.30
C GLY A 758 -2.89 -23.27 20.83
N MET A 759 -1.78 -22.59 21.06
CA MET A 759 -1.73 -21.15 21.31
C MET A 759 -0.71 -20.54 20.34
N GLU A 760 -1.07 -19.42 19.73
CA GLU A 760 -0.17 -18.71 18.83
C GLU A 760 0.03 -17.27 19.30
N LEU A 761 1.28 -16.83 19.25
CA LEU A 761 1.68 -15.44 19.38
C LEU A 761 2.16 -14.98 18.00
N GLY A 762 1.47 -14.02 17.43
CA GLY A 762 1.76 -13.44 16.12
C GLY A 762 2.11 -11.96 16.22
N TYR A 763 3.06 -11.53 15.41
CA TYR A 763 3.38 -10.12 15.25
C TYR A 763 3.57 -9.79 13.76
N ASP A 764 2.79 -8.80 13.27
CA ASP A 764 2.88 -8.35 11.89
C ASP A 764 4.04 -7.36 11.73
N PHE A 765 5.19 -7.88 11.29
CA PHE A 765 6.40 -7.10 11.11
C PHE A 765 6.54 -6.66 9.64
N ILE A 766 7.23 -5.55 9.39
CA ILE A 766 7.37 -4.94 8.04
C ILE A 766 8.06 -5.86 7.02
N THR A 767 8.87 -6.80 7.49
CA THR A 767 9.59 -7.78 6.65
C THR A 767 8.93 -9.15 6.62
N GLY A 768 7.66 -9.22 7.05
CA GLY A 768 6.87 -10.44 7.13
C GLY A 768 6.50 -10.84 8.55
N PRO A 769 5.47 -11.66 8.73
CA PRO A 769 4.96 -12.05 10.03
C PRO A 769 5.97 -12.85 10.84
N VAL A 770 5.95 -12.66 12.16
CA VAL A 770 6.60 -13.54 13.14
C VAL A 770 5.52 -14.34 13.83
N ARG A 771 5.65 -15.67 13.85
CA ARG A 771 4.69 -16.56 14.51
C ARG A 771 5.41 -17.52 15.45
N LEU A 772 4.84 -17.69 16.63
CA LEU A 772 5.24 -18.67 17.62
C LEU A 772 4.00 -19.47 18.01
N ASN A 773 3.91 -20.72 17.57
CA ASN A 773 2.77 -21.60 17.83
C ASN A 773 3.22 -22.77 18.71
N LEU A 774 2.66 -22.84 19.92
CA LEU A 774 2.81 -23.97 20.83
C LEU A 774 1.54 -24.81 20.74
N HIS A 775 1.68 -26.08 20.42
CA HIS A 775 0.57 -26.97 20.18
C HIS A 775 0.73 -28.34 20.85
N TRP A 776 -0.41 -28.97 21.00
CA TRP A 776 -0.53 -30.35 21.51
C TRP A 776 -1.45 -31.17 20.62
N ASN A 777 -1.09 -32.40 20.33
CA ASN A 777 -1.94 -33.43 19.73
C ASN A 777 -1.66 -34.80 20.34
N GLN A 778 -2.49 -35.79 20.02
CA GLN A 778 -2.36 -37.14 20.57
C GLN A 778 -1.16 -37.91 19.99
N VAL A 779 -0.57 -37.49 18.88
CA VAL A 779 0.51 -38.20 18.17
C VAL A 779 1.87 -37.73 18.67
N ASP A 780 2.18 -36.43 18.46
CA ASP A 780 3.49 -35.84 18.79
C ASP A 780 3.50 -35.24 20.20
N ARG A 781 2.35 -35.21 20.88
CA ARG A 781 2.11 -34.55 22.16
C ARG A 781 2.40 -33.06 22.07
N TRP A 782 3.51 -32.59 22.58
CA TRP A 782 3.87 -31.17 22.53
C TRP A 782 4.80 -30.85 21.35
N GLY A 783 4.47 -29.82 20.61
CA GLY A 783 5.27 -29.27 19.52
C GLY A 783 5.33 -27.75 19.56
N LEU A 784 6.38 -27.23 18.95
CA LEU A 784 6.63 -25.80 18.80
C LEU A 784 6.92 -25.50 17.33
N TYR A 785 6.15 -24.58 16.74
CA TYR A 785 6.42 -24.01 15.44
C TYR A 785 6.81 -22.53 15.57
N VAL A 786 7.90 -22.17 14.92
CA VAL A 786 8.38 -20.79 14.85
C VAL A 786 8.58 -20.41 13.40
N SER A 787 8.09 -19.24 13.01
CA SER A 787 8.37 -18.70 11.67
C SER A 787 8.61 -17.20 11.69
N PHE A 788 9.44 -16.74 10.77
CA PHE A 788 9.70 -15.34 10.47
C PHE A 788 9.82 -15.15 8.97
N GLY A 789 9.11 -14.19 8.42
CA GLY A 789 9.11 -13.88 7.00
C GLY A 789 7.82 -14.31 6.29
N TYR A 790 7.75 -14.04 5.00
CA TYR A 790 6.58 -14.31 4.17
C TYR A 790 6.44 -15.78 3.77
N ASP A 791 5.24 -16.24 3.57
CA ASP A 791 4.93 -17.60 3.12
C ASP A 791 5.07 -17.72 1.59
N PHE A 792 5.92 -18.67 1.09
CA PHE A 792 6.11 -18.95 -0.34
C PHE A 792 6.55 -20.37 -0.65
#